data_902b62682162cd6e5fec4660ddcaff6b
#
_entry.id   902b62682162cd6e5fec4660ddcaff6b
#
_cell.length_a   1.000
_cell.length_b   1.000
_cell.length_c   1.000
_cell.angle_alpha   90.00
_cell.angle_beta   90.00
_cell.angle_gamma   90.00
#
_symmetry.space_group_name_H-M   'P 1'
#
loop_
_entity.id
_entity.type
_entity.pdbx_description
1 polymer ?
#
loop_
_entity_poly.entity_id
_entity_poly.type
_entity_poly.pdbx_seq_one_letter_code
_entity_poly.pdbx_strand_id
1 'polypeptide(L)'
;MAKTNPKPVTEEPETIGDDDAVPVAPDRSGWTPHVSERRDFLGRIRAFPPSVHAWRRQVLDRIRTGKPSLPLPAKLDLEHISDHFDVGISYLREIARILAVLYGTPDLGNKADPTDELVYIVLSRKTPEKAYQDTFDALKARFPRWDDLLDARRAEVKKIVGPGGLAGKKTTSLFGALTILRDTFGSCSLEPAREWSDDKLEEFLCGLPEIQRKSAYCIMMYSFGREVFPADTHVGRVLSRLGPYRELGLELQGLDHKKLQHVLADLIPPPLRYSLHVNLVEHGRKVCRALKPLCDQCELRPFCRYYRERESARVTLSDNPTIIDIFCGAGGSSEGFVRAGFKVLGAVDSDEMAVKTYRLNHTGVPDDRVFCQDIRTLPVGMLKKIVGRNLDVLVGSPPCQGFSTAGFRSKKTRTGYRPEDDDRNHLWEWMVATALALKPKLFLMENVPGMQSVRRDDTSFLEAVAQRLEQKGGYRTEVWRLNAAAFGVPQDRIRCFLVASRLPLMPARPAQEYQDMRRPDLDLDALPAIGLDEAIFDLPPRDAGTGVAVESWTPTTEDSRIRRYLSKFGIRRPSRLLFQHTVRYHNPRDLELYALLRPGEDSIHLLEQHGRSDLMRYRRDVFDDKYARLRADRPCKTIVAHLAKDGNGYIHPTQVRSLSLREGARVQSFHDGFVFCGSPSDQWVQLGNAVPPVLAEAIARSFRRTLNRS
;
A
#
# COMPACT_ATOMS: atom_id res chain seq x y z
N MET A 1 25.78 -25.26 -59.09
CA MET A 1 26.57 -25.19 -57.87
C MET A 1 25.83 -24.26 -56.90
N ALA A 2 25.14 -24.85 -55.94
CA ALA A 2 24.30 -24.17 -54.98
C ALA A 2 25.13 -23.62 -53.83
N LYS A 3 24.94 -22.33 -53.49
CA LYS A 3 25.49 -21.74 -52.25
C LYS A 3 24.44 -21.88 -51.14
N THR A 4 24.75 -22.69 -50.17
CA THR A 4 23.99 -22.87 -48.95
C THR A 4 24.31 -21.71 -47.98
N ASN A 5 23.31 -20.95 -47.58
CA ASN A 5 23.38 -20.02 -46.46
C ASN A 5 23.19 -20.78 -45.13
N PRO A 6 23.98 -20.54 -44.08
CA PRO A 6 23.71 -21.08 -42.75
C PRO A 6 22.61 -20.29 -42.08
N LYS A 7 21.72 -21.02 -41.37
CA LYS A 7 20.66 -20.46 -40.50
C LYS A 7 21.30 -19.75 -39.30
N PRO A 8 20.71 -18.68 -38.78
CA PRO A 8 21.15 -18.07 -37.54
C PRO A 8 20.79 -18.99 -36.35
N VAL A 9 21.75 -19.20 -35.48
CA VAL A 9 21.61 -19.84 -34.18
C VAL A 9 20.86 -18.85 -33.28
N THR A 10 19.72 -19.23 -32.81
CA THR A 10 18.99 -18.51 -31.74
C THR A 10 19.64 -18.89 -30.43
N GLU A 11 20.50 -18.01 -29.90
CA GLU A 11 20.90 -18.07 -28.50
C GLU A 11 19.70 -17.60 -27.64
N GLU A 12 19.19 -18.50 -26.82
CA GLU A 12 18.29 -18.17 -25.73
C GLU A 12 19.06 -17.30 -24.70
N PRO A 13 18.46 -16.22 -24.19
CA PRO A 13 19.14 -15.43 -23.15
C PRO A 13 19.24 -16.23 -21.86
N GLU A 14 20.48 -16.40 -21.38
CA GLU A 14 20.77 -16.94 -20.05
C GLU A 14 19.92 -16.24 -18.99
N THR A 15 19.21 -17.02 -18.20
CA THR A 15 18.46 -16.59 -17.02
C THR A 15 19.44 -16.06 -15.98
N ILE A 16 19.42 -14.75 -15.76
CA ILE A 16 20.11 -14.10 -14.64
C ILE A 16 19.50 -14.65 -13.35
N GLY A 17 20.34 -15.25 -12.50
CA GLY A 17 19.95 -15.93 -11.26
C GLY A 17 19.17 -15.03 -10.29
N ASP A 18 18.13 -15.60 -9.70
CA ASP A 18 17.24 -15.03 -8.69
C ASP A 18 17.91 -15.04 -7.28
N ASP A 19 18.92 -14.21 -7.06
CA ASP A 19 19.56 -14.13 -5.73
C ASP A 19 19.00 -13.03 -4.78
N ASP A 20 17.93 -12.33 -5.17
CA ASP A 20 17.28 -11.30 -4.35
C ASP A 20 15.89 -11.72 -3.80
N ALA A 21 15.70 -12.99 -3.49
CA ALA A 21 14.50 -13.43 -2.81
C ALA A 21 14.54 -12.96 -1.34
N VAL A 22 13.56 -12.14 -0.93
CA VAL A 22 13.19 -12.01 0.49
C VAL A 22 13.19 -13.44 1.07
N PRO A 23 13.86 -13.73 2.20
CA PRO A 23 13.83 -15.04 2.81
C PRO A 23 12.39 -15.39 3.20
N VAL A 24 11.68 -15.98 2.27
CA VAL A 24 10.47 -16.74 2.49
C VAL A 24 10.91 -18.05 3.12
N ALA A 25 10.16 -18.59 4.06
CA ALA A 25 10.36 -19.94 4.58
C ALA A 25 10.75 -20.87 3.43
N PRO A 26 11.65 -21.85 3.64
CA PRO A 26 12.04 -22.75 2.58
C PRO A 26 10.79 -23.18 1.84
N ASP A 27 10.73 -22.80 0.58
CA ASP A 27 9.53 -22.83 -0.23
C ASP A 27 8.97 -24.25 -0.30
N ARG A 28 8.11 -24.58 0.65
CA ARG A 28 7.38 -25.85 0.64
C ARG A 28 6.17 -25.78 -0.31
N SER A 29 5.81 -24.58 -0.80
CA SER A 29 4.68 -24.35 -1.70
C SER A 29 5.06 -24.13 -3.17
N GLY A 30 6.34 -23.93 -3.47
CA GLY A 30 6.84 -23.67 -4.83
C GLY A 30 6.36 -22.33 -5.43
N TRP A 31 5.81 -21.40 -4.61
CA TRP A 31 5.33 -20.14 -5.11
C TRP A 31 6.11 -18.95 -4.55
N THR A 32 6.99 -18.39 -5.36
CA THR A 32 7.58 -17.07 -5.17
C THR A 32 6.88 -16.07 -6.09
N PRO A 33 6.49 -14.89 -5.61
CA PRO A 33 5.86 -13.88 -6.47
C PRO A 33 6.79 -13.50 -7.62
N HIS A 34 6.33 -13.63 -8.86
CA HIS A 34 7.07 -13.23 -10.04
C HIS A 34 7.41 -11.73 -10.03
N VAL A 35 8.51 -11.31 -10.69
CA VAL A 35 8.93 -9.91 -10.80
C VAL A 35 7.83 -9.01 -11.37
N SER A 36 6.98 -9.52 -12.27
CA SER A 36 5.80 -8.81 -12.78
C SER A 36 4.72 -8.59 -11.73
N GLU A 37 4.57 -9.51 -10.76
CA GLU A 37 3.61 -9.39 -9.65
C GLU A 37 4.08 -8.41 -8.58
N ARG A 38 5.38 -8.17 -8.46
CA ARG A 38 5.97 -7.17 -7.56
C ARG A 38 5.58 -5.73 -7.93
N ARG A 39 5.07 -5.51 -9.14
CA ARG A 39 4.73 -4.18 -9.67
C ARG A 39 3.28 -3.74 -9.41
N ASP A 40 2.38 -4.64 -9.06
CA ASP A 40 0.96 -4.34 -8.82
C ASP A 40 0.64 -4.36 -7.32
N PHE A 41 0.86 -3.24 -6.66
CA PHE A 41 0.47 -3.10 -5.26
C PHE A 41 -1.04 -2.85 -5.17
N LEU A 42 -1.81 -3.79 -4.59
CA LEU A 42 -3.29 -3.78 -4.53
C LEU A 42 -3.96 -3.57 -5.90
N GLY A 43 -3.25 -3.84 -6.99
CA GLY A 43 -3.79 -3.83 -8.35
C GLY A 43 -4.59 -5.09 -8.70
N ARG A 44 -5.11 -5.14 -9.94
CA ARG A 44 -5.83 -6.33 -10.43
C ARG A 44 -4.89 -7.54 -10.44
N ILE A 45 -5.40 -8.67 -10.00
CA ILE A 45 -4.70 -9.95 -10.03
C ILE A 45 -4.48 -10.36 -11.49
N ARG A 46 -3.28 -10.19 -12.01
CA ARG A 46 -2.97 -10.56 -13.40
C ARG A 46 -2.29 -11.90 -13.56
N ALA A 47 -1.66 -12.44 -12.51
CA ALA A 47 -1.04 -13.76 -12.58
C ALA A 47 -0.97 -14.42 -11.20
N PHE A 48 -1.83 -15.39 -10.96
CA PHE A 48 -1.62 -16.39 -9.93
C PHE A 48 -0.97 -17.65 -10.54
N PRO A 49 -0.21 -18.40 -9.75
CA PRO A 49 0.22 -19.75 -10.14
C PRO A 49 -0.98 -20.61 -10.54
N PRO A 50 -0.80 -21.58 -11.44
CA PRO A 50 -1.87 -22.50 -11.85
C PRO A 50 -2.59 -23.17 -10.67
N SER A 51 -1.87 -23.48 -9.59
CA SER A 51 -2.44 -24.04 -8.35
C SER A 51 -3.43 -23.12 -7.67
N VAL A 52 -3.17 -21.79 -7.62
CA VAL A 52 -4.09 -20.81 -7.06
C VAL A 52 -5.33 -20.65 -7.95
N HIS A 53 -5.17 -20.66 -9.27
CA HIS A 53 -6.31 -20.65 -10.19
C HIS A 53 -7.20 -21.86 -10.05
N ALA A 54 -6.62 -23.06 -9.88
CA ALA A 54 -7.36 -24.29 -9.65
C ALA A 54 -8.13 -24.25 -8.32
N TRP A 55 -7.46 -23.86 -7.24
CA TRP A 55 -8.08 -23.67 -5.92
C TRP A 55 -9.21 -22.62 -5.97
N ARG A 56 -8.97 -21.46 -6.60
CA ARG A 56 -9.98 -20.41 -6.76
C ARG A 56 -11.25 -20.94 -7.46
N ARG A 57 -11.08 -21.68 -8.56
CA ARG A 57 -12.22 -22.30 -9.26
C ARG A 57 -13.00 -23.25 -8.36
N GLN A 58 -12.31 -24.10 -7.62
CA GLN A 58 -12.97 -25.03 -6.68
C GLN A 58 -13.77 -24.32 -5.60
N VAL A 59 -13.24 -23.21 -5.04
CA VAL A 59 -13.95 -22.40 -4.05
C VAL A 59 -15.19 -21.75 -4.67
N LEU A 60 -15.06 -21.10 -5.82
CA LEU A 60 -16.19 -20.47 -6.52
C LEU A 60 -17.27 -21.48 -6.96
N ASP A 61 -16.88 -22.68 -7.39
CA ASP A 61 -17.82 -23.75 -7.73
C ASP A 61 -18.58 -24.27 -6.49
N ARG A 62 -17.92 -24.40 -5.35
CA ARG A 62 -18.59 -24.71 -4.08
C ARG A 62 -19.60 -23.64 -3.68
N ILE A 63 -19.25 -22.38 -3.85
CA ILE A 63 -20.16 -21.25 -3.61
C ILE A 63 -21.37 -21.34 -4.55
N ARG A 64 -21.13 -21.59 -5.85
CA ARG A 64 -22.20 -21.72 -6.86
C ARG A 64 -23.17 -22.88 -6.60
N THR A 65 -22.65 -23.99 -6.12
CA THR A 65 -23.45 -25.21 -5.87
C THR A 65 -24.17 -25.22 -4.53
N GLY A 66 -24.17 -24.10 -3.79
CA GLY A 66 -24.87 -23.99 -2.51
C GLY A 66 -24.28 -24.83 -1.38
N LYS A 67 -23.01 -25.29 -1.52
CA LYS A 67 -22.24 -26.00 -0.50
C LYS A 67 -21.08 -25.13 0.05
N PRO A 68 -21.30 -23.82 0.31
CA PRO A 68 -20.19 -23.03 0.84
C PRO A 68 -20.04 -23.34 2.32
N SER A 69 -18.79 -23.54 2.74
CA SER A 69 -18.41 -23.35 4.14
C SER A 69 -18.46 -21.86 4.54
N LEU A 70 -18.67 -20.96 3.56
CA LEU A 70 -18.65 -19.51 3.72
C LEU A 70 -20.04 -18.96 4.02
N PRO A 71 -20.24 -18.21 5.12
CA PRO A 71 -21.50 -17.53 5.43
C PRO A 71 -21.65 -16.27 4.56
N LEU A 72 -21.94 -16.45 3.27
CA LEU A 72 -22.17 -15.35 2.34
C LEU A 72 -23.60 -14.79 2.47
N PRO A 73 -23.79 -13.47 2.31
CA PRO A 73 -25.13 -12.88 2.20
C PRO A 73 -25.91 -13.45 1.01
N ALA A 74 -27.18 -13.77 1.22
CA ALA A 74 -28.03 -14.45 0.23
C ALA A 74 -28.32 -13.67 -1.07
N LYS A 75 -27.86 -12.43 -1.20
CA LYS A 75 -28.17 -11.52 -2.32
C LYS A 75 -26.99 -11.14 -3.20
N LEU A 76 -25.80 -11.75 -3.03
CA LEU A 76 -24.65 -11.46 -3.88
C LEU A 76 -24.72 -12.28 -5.17
N ASP A 77 -24.55 -11.63 -6.33
CA ASP A 77 -24.38 -12.33 -7.60
C ASP A 77 -22.97 -12.94 -7.74
N LEU A 78 -22.80 -13.88 -8.67
CA LEU A 78 -21.55 -14.62 -8.84
C LEU A 78 -20.40 -13.77 -9.38
N GLU A 79 -20.70 -12.75 -10.19
CA GLU A 79 -19.69 -11.84 -10.73
C GLU A 79 -19.14 -10.95 -9.62
N HIS A 80 -20.02 -10.38 -8.81
CA HIS A 80 -19.65 -9.61 -7.62
C HIS A 80 -18.80 -10.45 -6.64
N ILE A 81 -19.21 -11.70 -6.37
CA ILE A 81 -18.46 -12.62 -5.51
C ILE A 81 -17.05 -12.86 -6.08
N SER A 82 -16.94 -13.12 -7.39
CA SER A 82 -15.67 -13.40 -8.06
C SER A 82 -14.69 -12.23 -7.93
N ASP A 83 -15.14 -11.02 -8.24
CA ASP A 83 -14.29 -9.83 -8.22
C ASP A 83 -13.82 -9.49 -6.82
N HIS A 84 -14.70 -9.50 -5.83
CA HIS A 84 -14.35 -9.20 -4.45
C HIS A 84 -13.52 -10.30 -3.77
N PHE A 85 -13.70 -11.56 -4.21
CA PHE A 85 -12.84 -12.66 -3.77
C PHE A 85 -11.40 -12.44 -4.24
N ASP A 86 -11.21 -12.03 -5.50
CA ASP A 86 -9.90 -11.70 -6.05
C ASP A 86 -9.24 -10.51 -5.34
N VAL A 87 -10.01 -9.50 -4.98
CA VAL A 87 -9.53 -8.37 -4.15
C VAL A 87 -9.04 -8.87 -2.79
N GLY A 88 -9.79 -9.78 -2.14
CA GLY A 88 -9.42 -10.37 -0.86
C GLY A 88 -8.13 -11.18 -0.93
N ILE A 89 -7.93 -11.97 -1.99
CA ILE A 89 -6.69 -12.74 -2.23
C ILE A 89 -5.50 -11.77 -2.41
N SER A 90 -5.67 -10.73 -3.23
CA SER A 90 -4.64 -9.72 -3.46
C SER A 90 -4.22 -9.03 -2.18
N TYR A 91 -5.19 -8.69 -1.35
CA TYR A 91 -4.98 -8.10 -0.04
C TYR A 91 -4.19 -9.05 0.89
N LEU A 92 -4.56 -10.33 0.95
CA LEU A 92 -3.84 -11.32 1.77
C LEU A 92 -2.40 -11.53 1.30
N ARG A 93 -2.15 -11.49 0.00
CA ARG A 93 -0.80 -11.55 -0.56
C ARG A 93 0.07 -10.40 -0.07
N GLU A 94 -0.47 -9.17 -0.08
CA GLU A 94 0.28 -8.00 0.41
C GLU A 94 0.51 -8.07 1.93
N ILE A 95 -0.48 -8.52 2.70
CA ILE A 95 -0.31 -8.77 4.14
C ILE A 95 0.77 -9.82 4.40
N ALA A 96 0.75 -10.94 3.67
CA ALA A 96 1.75 -11.99 3.79
C ALA A 96 3.16 -11.46 3.48
N ARG A 97 3.31 -10.65 2.42
CA ARG A 97 4.57 -10.01 2.04
C ARG A 97 5.09 -9.08 3.13
N ILE A 98 4.25 -8.20 3.67
CA ILE A 98 4.63 -7.28 4.74
C ILE A 98 5.05 -8.05 5.99
N LEU A 99 4.28 -9.05 6.38
CA LEU A 99 4.56 -9.87 7.55
C LEU A 99 5.86 -10.69 7.37
N ALA A 100 6.14 -11.21 6.17
CA ALA A 100 7.38 -11.91 5.84
C ALA A 100 8.60 -10.98 5.97
N VAL A 101 8.48 -9.73 5.54
CA VAL A 101 9.56 -8.73 5.72
C VAL A 101 9.77 -8.40 7.21
N LEU A 102 8.71 -8.35 8.01
CA LEU A 102 8.79 -8.02 9.44
C LEU A 102 9.34 -9.15 10.31
N TYR A 103 8.98 -10.39 10.01
CA TYR A 103 9.21 -11.53 10.87
C TYR A 103 9.98 -12.67 10.21
N GLY A 104 10.13 -12.66 8.88
CA GLY A 104 10.73 -13.75 8.12
C GLY A 104 9.86 -15.01 8.22
N THR A 105 10.46 -16.08 8.71
CA THR A 105 9.79 -17.34 9.03
C THR A 105 10.08 -17.65 10.49
N PRO A 106 9.25 -17.13 11.43
CA PRO A 106 9.49 -17.34 12.85
C PRO A 106 9.40 -18.83 13.21
N ASP A 107 10.38 -19.29 13.96
CA ASP A 107 10.32 -20.61 14.59
C ASP A 107 9.33 -20.52 15.77
N LEU A 108 8.24 -21.24 15.68
CA LEU A 108 7.24 -21.36 16.75
C LEU A 108 7.50 -22.54 17.68
N GLY A 109 8.66 -23.20 17.56
CA GLY A 109 9.09 -24.33 18.38
C GLY A 109 8.44 -25.66 17.99
N ASN A 110 7.72 -25.74 16.87
CA ASN A 110 7.07 -26.95 16.39
C ASN A 110 8.08 -28.01 15.94
N LYS A 111 7.68 -29.28 15.99
CA LYS A 111 8.58 -30.42 15.78
C LYS A 111 8.48 -30.96 14.35
N ALA A 112 9.63 -31.31 13.76
CA ALA A 112 9.68 -31.91 12.42
C ALA A 112 9.16 -33.35 12.43
N ASP A 113 9.43 -34.13 13.48
CA ASP A 113 8.85 -35.46 13.66
C ASP A 113 7.36 -35.34 14.02
N PRO A 114 6.46 -36.03 13.28
CA PRO A 114 5.03 -35.89 13.49
C PRO A 114 4.51 -36.44 14.83
N THR A 115 5.21 -37.39 15.41
CA THR A 115 4.84 -37.92 16.74
C THR A 115 5.31 -36.98 17.84
N ASP A 116 6.50 -36.40 17.68
CA ASP A 116 7.00 -35.35 18.57
C ASP A 116 6.04 -34.15 18.56
N GLU A 117 5.57 -33.75 17.39
CA GLU A 117 4.60 -32.65 17.25
C GLU A 117 3.24 -32.99 17.91
N LEU A 118 2.76 -34.21 17.73
CA LEU A 118 1.55 -34.68 18.38
C LEU A 118 1.66 -34.52 19.91
N VAL A 119 2.76 -35.03 20.49
CA VAL A 119 3.03 -34.90 21.93
C VAL A 119 3.14 -33.43 22.35
N TYR A 120 3.87 -32.64 21.58
CA TYR A 120 4.09 -31.22 21.84
C TYR A 120 2.77 -30.44 21.83
N ILE A 121 1.88 -30.71 20.87
CA ILE A 121 0.55 -30.10 20.80
C ILE A 121 -0.34 -30.50 21.98
N VAL A 122 -0.33 -31.78 22.40
CA VAL A 122 -1.08 -32.21 23.58
C VAL A 122 -0.59 -31.44 24.83
N LEU A 123 0.71 -31.25 24.98
CA LEU A 123 1.31 -30.51 26.09
C LEU A 123 1.01 -29.02 26.05
N SER A 124 0.90 -28.40 24.88
CA SER A 124 0.68 -26.97 24.72
C SER A 124 -0.71 -26.48 25.20
N ARG A 125 -1.66 -27.37 25.37
CA ARG A 125 -3.05 -27.03 25.70
C ARG A 125 -3.17 -26.27 27.01
N LYS A 126 -3.69 -25.02 26.96
CA LYS A 126 -3.86 -24.12 28.13
C LYS A 126 -2.58 -23.99 28.99
N THR A 127 -1.42 -23.98 28.36
CA THR A 127 -0.13 -23.94 29.02
C THR A 127 0.72 -22.84 28.40
N PRO A 128 1.44 -22.02 29.21
CA PRO A 128 2.42 -21.06 28.67
C PRO A 128 3.52 -21.77 27.88
N GLU A 129 4.01 -21.11 26.82
CA GLU A 129 4.97 -21.69 25.87
C GLU A 129 6.19 -22.31 26.51
N LYS A 130 6.89 -21.57 27.37
CA LYS A 130 8.06 -22.08 28.10
C LYS A 130 7.76 -23.34 28.88
N ALA A 131 6.64 -23.37 29.58
CA ALA A 131 6.29 -24.50 30.43
C ALA A 131 6.01 -25.79 29.68
N TYR A 132 5.38 -25.72 28.47
CA TYR A 132 5.17 -26.95 27.69
C TYR A 132 6.42 -27.35 26.92
N GLN A 133 7.30 -26.42 26.51
CA GLN A 133 8.62 -26.73 25.97
C GLN A 133 9.47 -27.49 26.99
N ASP A 134 9.63 -26.93 28.19
CA ASP A 134 10.38 -27.56 29.29
C ASP A 134 9.81 -28.96 29.61
N THR A 135 8.48 -29.11 29.56
CA THR A 135 7.81 -30.41 29.81
C THR A 135 8.08 -31.40 28.68
N PHE A 136 8.07 -30.96 27.42
CA PHE A 136 8.38 -31.82 26.24
C PHE A 136 9.83 -32.30 26.32
N ASP A 137 10.77 -31.40 26.62
CA ASP A 137 12.18 -31.71 26.70
C ASP A 137 12.46 -32.69 27.85
N ALA A 138 11.82 -32.53 28.99
CA ALA A 138 11.91 -33.46 30.10
C ALA A 138 11.33 -34.84 29.80
N LEU A 139 10.21 -34.92 29.07
CA LEU A 139 9.65 -36.19 28.59
C LEU A 139 10.57 -36.87 27.58
N LYS A 140 11.09 -36.11 26.59
CA LYS A 140 11.96 -36.66 25.52
C LYS A 140 13.30 -37.13 26.07
N ALA A 141 13.86 -36.42 27.03
CA ALA A 141 15.08 -36.84 27.74
C ALA A 141 14.87 -38.14 28.53
N ARG A 142 13.71 -38.29 29.18
CA ARG A 142 13.39 -39.50 29.98
C ARG A 142 12.94 -40.69 29.08
N PHE A 143 12.25 -40.41 27.99
CA PHE A 143 11.67 -41.36 27.08
C PHE A 143 12.07 -41.01 25.63
N PRO A 144 13.29 -41.40 25.18
CA PRO A 144 13.77 -41.10 23.84
C PRO A 144 12.84 -41.65 22.75
N ARG A 145 12.26 -42.83 22.94
CA ARG A 145 11.24 -43.44 22.11
C ARG A 145 9.89 -43.35 22.84
N TRP A 146 8.85 -43.04 22.10
CA TRP A 146 7.49 -42.90 22.66
C TRP A 146 6.88 -44.23 23.07
N ASP A 147 7.35 -45.34 22.53
CA ASP A 147 7.04 -46.69 23.01
C ASP A 147 7.44 -46.86 24.49
N ASP A 148 8.62 -46.37 24.85
CA ASP A 148 9.13 -46.47 26.24
C ASP A 148 8.25 -45.67 27.20
N LEU A 149 7.65 -44.55 26.73
CA LEU A 149 6.68 -43.77 27.55
C LEU A 149 5.38 -44.56 27.76
N LEU A 150 4.91 -45.23 26.69
CA LEU A 150 3.66 -46.00 26.76
C LEU A 150 3.77 -47.17 27.72
N ASP A 151 4.97 -47.75 27.81
CA ASP A 151 5.28 -48.90 28.72
C ASP A 151 5.62 -48.44 30.15
N ALA A 152 5.77 -47.11 30.38
CA ALA A 152 6.08 -46.55 31.68
C ALA A 152 4.84 -46.48 32.62
N ARG A 153 5.11 -46.33 33.90
CA ARG A 153 4.01 -46.11 34.86
C ARG A 153 3.36 -44.75 34.65
N ARG A 154 2.05 -44.72 34.49
CA ARG A 154 1.29 -43.46 34.30
C ARG A 154 1.56 -42.40 35.39
N ALA A 155 1.83 -42.81 36.62
CA ALA A 155 2.16 -41.91 37.73
C ALA A 155 3.49 -41.15 37.48
N GLU A 156 4.49 -41.82 36.88
CA GLU A 156 5.78 -41.22 36.53
C GLU A 156 5.60 -40.15 35.44
N VAL A 157 4.90 -40.49 34.34
CA VAL A 157 4.61 -39.55 33.23
C VAL A 157 3.80 -38.36 33.76
N LYS A 158 2.77 -38.61 34.61
CA LYS A 158 1.95 -37.55 35.20
C LYS A 158 2.78 -36.58 36.05
N LYS A 159 3.79 -37.06 36.75
CA LYS A 159 4.71 -36.23 37.56
C LYS A 159 5.52 -35.28 36.65
N ILE A 160 6.05 -35.77 35.53
CA ILE A 160 6.80 -34.93 34.55
C ILE A 160 5.88 -33.91 33.88
N VAL A 161 4.65 -34.30 33.55
CA VAL A 161 3.67 -33.40 32.90
C VAL A 161 3.10 -32.36 33.87
N GLY A 162 3.23 -32.60 35.18
CA GLY A 162 2.65 -31.78 36.26
C GLY A 162 2.89 -30.28 36.13
N PRO A 163 4.11 -29.81 35.96
CA PRO A 163 4.44 -28.39 35.83
C PRO A 163 3.71 -27.67 34.67
N GLY A 164 3.38 -28.38 33.60
CA GLY A 164 2.64 -27.87 32.44
C GLY A 164 1.12 -27.70 32.67
N GLY A 165 0.60 -28.00 33.85
CA GLY A 165 -0.84 -27.94 34.17
C GLY A 165 -1.66 -29.04 33.48
N LEU A 166 -2.90 -29.26 33.97
CA LEU A 166 -3.82 -30.29 33.45
C LEU A 166 -3.20 -31.72 33.36
N ALA A 167 -2.26 -32.04 34.26
CA ALA A 167 -1.44 -33.24 34.20
C ALA A 167 -2.23 -34.54 33.99
N GLY A 168 -3.35 -34.75 34.71
CA GLY A 168 -4.18 -35.92 34.53
C GLY A 168 -4.76 -36.07 33.14
N LYS A 169 -5.37 -35.01 32.59
CA LYS A 169 -5.96 -34.99 31.27
C LYS A 169 -4.92 -35.20 30.18
N LYS A 170 -3.80 -34.46 30.25
CA LYS A 170 -2.70 -34.57 29.26
C LYS A 170 -2.11 -35.97 29.25
N THR A 171 -1.82 -36.54 30.44
CA THR A 171 -1.31 -37.91 30.55
C THR A 171 -2.29 -38.92 29.91
N THR A 172 -3.58 -38.80 30.22
CA THR A 172 -4.60 -39.69 29.61
C THR A 172 -4.64 -39.56 28.09
N SER A 173 -4.59 -38.33 27.56
CA SER A 173 -4.56 -38.07 26.13
C SER A 173 -3.30 -38.64 25.44
N LEU A 174 -2.13 -38.47 26.06
CA LEU A 174 -0.87 -39.00 25.55
C LEU A 174 -0.92 -40.54 25.45
N PHE A 175 -1.28 -41.21 26.56
CA PHE A 175 -1.39 -42.66 26.56
C PHE A 175 -2.43 -43.17 25.55
N GLY A 176 -3.59 -42.52 25.43
CA GLY A 176 -4.61 -42.92 24.48
C GLY A 176 -4.15 -42.74 23.03
N ALA A 177 -3.52 -41.58 22.71
CA ALA A 177 -3.03 -41.34 21.36
C ALA A 177 -1.88 -42.33 21.01
N LEU A 178 -0.90 -42.51 21.87
CA LEU A 178 0.21 -43.43 21.61
C LEU A 178 -0.23 -44.88 21.54
N THR A 179 -1.23 -45.33 22.30
CA THR A 179 -1.83 -46.68 22.17
C THR A 179 -2.43 -46.86 20.76
N ILE A 180 -3.24 -45.89 20.30
CA ILE A 180 -3.83 -45.97 18.95
C ILE A 180 -2.73 -46.02 17.88
N LEU A 181 -1.64 -45.25 18.02
CA LEU A 181 -0.53 -45.30 17.07
C LEU A 181 0.12 -46.69 17.07
N ARG A 182 0.44 -47.24 18.23
CA ARG A 182 1.03 -48.56 18.35
C ARG A 182 0.12 -49.66 17.78
N ASP A 183 -1.15 -49.61 18.05
CA ASP A 183 -2.12 -50.57 17.53
C ASP A 183 -2.30 -50.47 16.00
N THR A 184 -2.17 -49.24 15.43
CA THR A 184 -2.33 -49.01 14.01
C THR A 184 -1.07 -49.29 13.20
N PHE A 185 0.10 -48.94 13.73
CA PHE A 185 1.37 -48.96 12.97
C PHE A 185 2.42 -49.93 13.54
N GLY A 186 2.12 -50.60 14.64
CA GLY A 186 3.07 -51.50 15.32
C GLY A 186 4.12 -50.76 16.19
N SER A 187 4.10 -49.41 16.20
CA SER A 187 4.98 -48.56 17.01
C SER A 187 4.31 -47.23 17.29
N CYS A 188 4.80 -46.52 18.31
CA CYS A 188 4.30 -45.17 18.64
C CYS A 188 4.88 -44.13 17.65
N SER A 189 4.63 -44.31 16.34
CA SER A 189 5.12 -43.43 15.28
C SER A 189 3.98 -43.05 14.30
N LEU A 190 3.93 -41.77 13.96
CA LEU A 190 3.06 -41.23 12.89
C LEU A 190 3.71 -41.23 11.52
N GLU A 191 5.01 -41.53 11.42
CA GLU A 191 5.75 -41.51 10.15
C GLU A 191 5.14 -42.38 9.05
N PRO A 192 4.59 -43.57 9.34
CA PRO A 192 3.95 -44.41 8.29
C PRO A 192 2.72 -43.75 7.65
N ALA A 193 2.13 -42.74 8.25
CA ALA A 193 1.00 -41.98 7.68
C ALA A 193 1.44 -40.92 6.66
N ARG A 194 2.72 -40.75 6.39
CA ARG A 194 3.25 -39.72 5.47
C ARG A 194 2.70 -39.87 4.05
N GLU A 195 2.47 -41.09 3.60
CA GLU A 195 1.94 -41.37 2.26
C GLU A 195 0.40 -41.30 2.18
N TRP A 196 -0.28 -41.02 3.29
CA TRP A 196 -1.73 -40.92 3.27
C TRP A 196 -2.21 -39.64 2.60
N SER A 197 -3.42 -39.68 2.02
CA SER A 197 -4.12 -38.48 1.56
C SER A 197 -4.44 -37.55 2.74
N ASP A 198 -4.60 -36.25 2.45
CA ASP A 198 -4.89 -35.26 3.48
C ASP A 198 -6.20 -35.58 4.23
N ASP A 199 -7.25 -36.03 3.51
CA ASP A 199 -8.53 -36.41 4.11
C ASP A 199 -8.39 -37.58 5.09
N LYS A 200 -7.67 -38.63 4.70
CA LYS A 200 -7.43 -39.79 5.56
C LYS A 200 -6.58 -39.43 6.76
N LEU A 201 -5.55 -38.60 6.56
CA LEU A 201 -4.69 -38.14 7.64
C LEU A 201 -5.46 -37.25 8.63
N GLU A 202 -6.29 -36.34 8.13
CA GLU A 202 -7.14 -35.48 8.96
C GLU A 202 -8.13 -36.33 9.79
N GLU A 203 -8.84 -37.27 9.15
CA GLU A 203 -9.80 -38.15 9.82
C GLU A 203 -9.12 -38.94 10.94
N PHE A 204 -7.97 -39.54 10.69
CA PHE A 204 -7.21 -40.29 11.66
C PHE A 204 -6.75 -39.41 12.85
N LEU A 205 -6.14 -38.27 12.55
CA LEU A 205 -5.65 -37.34 13.58
C LEU A 205 -6.80 -36.81 14.46
N CYS A 206 -7.94 -36.47 13.84
CA CYS A 206 -9.13 -36.03 14.56
C CYS A 206 -9.79 -37.14 15.40
N GLY A 207 -9.51 -38.41 15.09
CA GLY A 207 -9.91 -39.57 15.88
C GLY A 207 -9.07 -39.78 17.13
N LEU A 208 -7.90 -39.15 17.24
CA LEU A 208 -7.05 -39.25 18.41
C LEU A 208 -7.62 -38.47 19.60
N PRO A 209 -7.41 -38.97 20.86
CA PRO A 209 -7.95 -38.33 22.05
C PRO A 209 -7.54 -36.85 22.17
N GLU A 210 -8.53 -35.98 22.27
CA GLU A 210 -8.38 -34.54 22.47
C GLU A 210 -7.70 -33.77 21.29
N ILE A 211 -7.48 -34.43 20.16
CA ILE A 211 -7.02 -33.76 18.93
C ILE A 211 -8.25 -33.33 18.15
N GLN A 212 -8.41 -32.03 18.00
CA GLN A 212 -9.41 -31.42 17.14
C GLN A 212 -8.77 -30.94 15.83
N ARG A 213 -9.58 -30.58 14.85
CA ARG A 213 -9.15 -30.16 13.52
C ARG A 213 -7.99 -29.14 13.51
N LYS A 214 -8.06 -28.11 14.39
CA LYS A 214 -6.94 -27.13 14.53
C LYS A 214 -5.64 -27.82 14.88
N SER A 215 -5.65 -28.73 15.84
CA SER A 215 -4.46 -29.49 16.29
C SER A 215 -3.97 -30.44 15.22
N ALA A 216 -4.91 -31.14 14.54
CA ALA A 216 -4.59 -31.99 13.39
C ALA A 216 -3.88 -31.18 12.28
N TYR A 217 -4.41 -30.02 11.94
CA TYR A 217 -3.82 -29.15 10.93
C TYR A 217 -2.43 -28.60 11.31
N CYS A 218 -2.17 -28.37 12.61
CA CYS A 218 -0.82 -28.05 13.05
C CYS A 218 0.16 -29.20 12.76
N ILE A 219 -0.21 -30.45 13.11
CA ILE A 219 0.62 -31.62 12.83
C ILE A 219 0.82 -31.79 11.32
N MET A 220 -0.27 -31.69 10.54
CA MET A 220 -0.22 -31.80 9.09
C MET A 220 0.66 -30.72 8.45
N MET A 221 0.57 -29.48 8.90
CA MET A 221 1.36 -28.38 8.37
C MET A 221 2.84 -28.47 8.75
N TYR A 222 3.11 -28.61 10.05
CA TYR A 222 4.49 -28.50 10.55
C TYR A 222 5.35 -29.73 10.29
N SER A 223 4.78 -30.93 10.45
CA SER A 223 5.56 -32.17 10.38
C SER A 223 5.37 -32.95 9.08
N PHE A 224 4.16 -32.89 8.48
CA PHE A 224 3.90 -33.52 7.19
C PHE A 224 4.07 -32.58 5.98
N GLY A 225 4.22 -31.27 6.20
CA GLY A 225 4.38 -30.29 5.13
C GLY A 225 3.13 -30.09 4.26
N ARG A 226 1.93 -30.36 4.81
CA ARG A 226 0.66 -30.27 4.07
C ARG A 226 0.18 -28.81 3.96
N GLU A 227 -0.43 -28.49 2.83
CA GLU A 227 -1.00 -27.16 2.55
C GLU A 227 -2.36 -26.95 3.23
N VAL A 228 -2.41 -27.13 4.54
CA VAL A 228 -3.59 -26.83 5.40
C VAL A 228 -3.42 -25.52 6.12
N PHE A 229 -4.49 -24.97 6.71
CA PHE A 229 -4.41 -23.68 7.41
C PHE A 229 -4.97 -23.77 8.83
N PRO A 230 -4.14 -23.95 9.86
CA PRO A 230 -4.58 -23.97 11.24
C PRO A 230 -5.09 -22.59 11.70
N ALA A 231 -6.34 -22.51 12.16
CA ALA A 231 -6.91 -21.28 12.69
C ALA A 231 -6.84 -21.25 14.22
N ASP A 232 -5.74 -20.69 14.75
CA ASP A 232 -5.64 -20.45 16.18
C ASP A 232 -6.29 -19.11 16.60
N THR A 233 -6.32 -18.82 17.90
CA THR A 233 -6.90 -17.59 18.44
C THR A 233 -6.19 -16.32 17.94
N HIS A 234 -4.87 -16.38 17.68
CA HIS A 234 -4.11 -15.25 17.13
C HIS A 234 -4.45 -15.01 15.68
N VAL A 235 -4.43 -16.06 14.88
CA VAL A 235 -4.77 -16.02 13.44
C VAL A 235 -6.19 -15.49 13.24
N GLY A 236 -7.17 -16.08 13.93
CA GLY A 236 -8.57 -15.65 13.83
C GLY A 236 -8.77 -14.19 14.21
N ARG A 237 -8.19 -13.76 15.33
CA ARG A 237 -8.27 -12.37 15.79
C ARG A 237 -7.63 -11.39 14.81
N VAL A 238 -6.42 -11.68 14.33
CA VAL A 238 -5.70 -10.77 13.42
C VAL A 238 -6.44 -10.67 12.09
N LEU A 239 -6.85 -11.78 11.49
CA LEU A 239 -7.62 -11.76 10.23
C LEU A 239 -8.99 -11.09 10.38
N SER A 240 -9.70 -11.29 11.50
CA SER A 240 -10.94 -10.58 11.78
C SER A 240 -10.75 -9.06 11.85
N ARG A 241 -9.65 -8.60 12.47
CA ARG A 241 -9.32 -7.17 12.55
C ARG A 241 -8.85 -6.59 11.22
N LEU A 242 -8.13 -7.36 10.42
CA LEU A 242 -7.70 -6.96 9.08
C LEU A 242 -8.89 -6.85 8.12
N GLY A 243 -9.81 -7.81 8.12
CA GLY A 243 -11.03 -7.84 7.31
C GLY A 243 -10.79 -8.02 5.82
N PRO A 244 -10.02 -9.06 5.35
CA PRO A 244 -9.62 -9.22 3.96
C PRO A 244 -10.78 -9.45 2.98
N TYR A 245 -11.92 -9.95 3.45
CA TYR A 245 -13.08 -10.30 2.63
C TYR A 245 -14.34 -9.51 3.01
N ARG A 246 -14.16 -8.30 3.53
CA ARG A 246 -15.27 -7.42 3.94
C ARG A 246 -16.27 -7.16 2.81
N GLU A 247 -15.76 -6.93 1.60
CA GLU A 247 -16.58 -6.59 0.44
C GLU A 247 -17.53 -7.76 0.05
N LEU A 248 -17.19 -8.98 0.47
CA LEU A 248 -18.11 -10.14 0.38
C LEU A 248 -19.11 -10.23 1.54
N GLY A 249 -19.12 -9.27 2.45
CA GLY A 249 -19.93 -9.33 3.66
C GLY A 249 -19.49 -10.42 4.65
N LEU A 250 -18.30 -10.98 4.48
CA LEU A 250 -17.75 -12.01 5.35
C LEU A 250 -17.19 -11.38 6.64
N GLU A 251 -17.90 -11.61 7.73
CA GLU A 251 -17.44 -11.24 9.05
C GLU A 251 -16.88 -12.47 9.77
N LEU A 252 -15.55 -12.43 10.01
CA LEU A 252 -14.86 -13.49 10.73
C LEU A 252 -15.01 -13.32 12.27
N GLN A 253 -15.39 -12.12 12.70
CA GLN A 253 -15.61 -11.82 14.11
C GLN A 253 -16.89 -12.50 14.62
N GLY A 254 -16.79 -13.19 15.75
CA GLY A 254 -17.94 -13.90 16.34
C GLY A 254 -18.15 -15.32 15.84
N LEU A 255 -17.39 -15.77 14.83
CA LEU A 255 -17.40 -17.19 14.46
C LEU A 255 -16.78 -18.05 15.56
N ASP A 256 -17.41 -19.19 15.89
CA ASP A 256 -16.79 -20.18 16.73
C ASP A 256 -15.54 -20.79 16.04
N HIS A 257 -14.65 -21.38 16.81
CA HIS A 257 -13.39 -21.92 16.31
C HIS A 257 -13.56 -22.98 15.21
N LYS A 258 -14.62 -23.78 15.26
CA LYS A 258 -14.86 -24.83 14.25
C LYS A 258 -15.25 -24.21 12.93
N LYS A 259 -16.22 -23.25 12.95
CA LYS A 259 -16.64 -22.52 11.75
C LYS A 259 -15.50 -21.70 11.17
N LEU A 260 -14.76 -20.98 12.02
CA LEU A 260 -13.60 -20.20 11.59
C LEU A 260 -12.55 -21.05 10.87
N GLN A 261 -12.25 -22.28 11.40
CA GLN A 261 -11.30 -23.19 10.78
C GLN A 261 -11.73 -23.59 9.36
N HIS A 262 -13.02 -23.91 9.15
CA HIS A 262 -13.55 -24.25 7.84
C HIS A 262 -13.48 -23.06 6.86
N VAL A 263 -13.96 -21.91 7.33
CA VAL A 263 -14.00 -20.68 6.53
C VAL A 263 -12.60 -20.28 6.07
N LEU A 264 -11.62 -20.27 6.97
CA LEU A 264 -10.24 -19.84 6.62
C LEU A 264 -9.53 -20.83 5.71
N ALA A 265 -9.82 -22.14 5.80
CA ALA A 265 -9.26 -23.13 4.87
C ALA A 265 -9.68 -22.83 3.41
N ASP A 266 -10.90 -22.29 3.21
CA ASP A 266 -11.41 -21.92 1.89
C ASP A 266 -10.98 -20.50 1.44
N LEU A 267 -10.68 -19.60 2.38
CA LEU A 267 -10.33 -18.21 2.06
C LEU A 267 -8.83 -17.99 1.83
N ILE A 268 -7.97 -18.84 2.36
CA ILE A 268 -6.52 -18.63 2.29
C ILE A 268 -5.92 -19.45 1.14
N PRO A 269 -5.30 -18.80 0.14
CA PRO A 269 -4.62 -19.51 -0.96
C PRO A 269 -3.56 -20.47 -0.44
N PRO A 270 -3.48 -21.72 -0.96
CA PRO A 270 -2.55 -22.73 -0.48
C PRO A 270 -1.10 -22.24 -0.33
N PRO A 271 -0.50 -21.54 -1.32
CA PRO A 271 0.90 -21.10 -1.22
C PRO A 271 1.17 -20.09 -0.09
N LEU A 272 0.14 -19.39 0.40
CA LEU A 272 0.28 -18.40 1.48
C LEU A 272 0.10 -19.01 2.87
N ARG A 273 -0.41 -20.24 2.97
CA ARG A 273 -0.90 -20.81 4.23
C ARG A 273 0.17 -20.88 5.30
N TYR A 274 1.31 -21.47 5.01
CA TYR A 274 2.40 -21.63 5.98
C TYR A 274 2.94 -20.27 6.46
N SER A 275 3.45 -19.47 5.52
CA SER A 275 4.02 -18.15 5.83
C SER A 275 3.02 -17.24 6.57
N LEU A 276 1.78 -17.20 6.08
CA LEU A 276 0.75 -16.36 6.69
C LEU A 276 0.38 -16.84 8.08
N HIS A 277 0.27 -18.17 8.30
CA HIS A 277 -0.04 -18.74 9.61
C HIS A 277 1.00 -18.36 10.66
N VAL A 278 2.29 -18.70 10.44
CA VAL A 278 3.34 -18.46 11.43
C VAL A 278 3.52 -16.97 11.72
N ASN A 279 3.44 -16.14 10.69
CA ASN A 279 3.59 -14.70 10.83
C ASN A 279 2.39 -14.02 11.51
N LEU A 280 1.16 -14.50 11.28
CA LEU A 280 -0.03 -14.01 11.98
C LEU A 280 -0.01 -14.39 13.47
N VAL A 281 0.47 -15.58 13.82
CA VAL A 281 0.68 -15.98 15.22
C VAL A 281 1.66 -15.03 15.88
N GLU A 282 2.81 -14.81 15.27
CA GLU A 282 3.86 -13.93 15.76
C GLU A 282 3.38 -12.49 15.93
N HIS A 283 2.71 -11.95 14.90
CA HIS A 283 2.11 -10.61 14.94
C HIS A 283 1.03 -10.50 16.03
N GLY A 284 0.23 -11.54 16.18
CA GLY A 284 -0.80 -11.63 17.22
C GLY A 284 -0.22 -11.65 18.65
N ARG A 285 0.93 -12.28 18.84
CA ARG A 285 1.66 -12.30 20.12
C ARG A 285 2.30 -10.95 20.42
N LYS A 286 3.05 -10.39 19.48
CA LYS A 286 3.88 -9.18 19.68
C LYS A 286 3.09 -7.87 19.60
N VAL A 287 2.25 -7.70 18.60
CA VAL A 287 1.65 -6.40 18.23
C VAL A 287 0.14 -6.40 18.37
N CYS A 288 -0.56 -7.29 17.65
CA CYS A 288 -2.02 -7.30 17.61
C CYS A 288 -2.63 -8.07 18.80
N ARG A 289 -2.33 -7.63 20.02
CA ARG A 289 -2.76 -8.26 21.27
C ARG A 289 -4.28 -8.23 21.44
N ALA A 290 -4.82 -9.16 22.26
CA ALA A 290 -6.27 -9.31 22.42
C ALA A 290 -6.92 -8.07 23.03
N LEU A 291 -6.50 -7.66 24.22
CA LEU A 291 -7.11 -6.56 24.97
C LEU A 291 -6.58 -5.17 24.59
N LYS A 292 -5.27 -5.03 24.44
CA LYS A 292 -4.60 -3.74 24.16
C LYS A 292 -3.66 -3.92 22.97
N PRO A 293 -4.18 -3.88 21.72
CA PRO A 293 -3.33 -3.95 20.54
C PRO A 293 -2.45 -2.70 20.42
N LEU A 294 -1.19 -2.89 20.05
CA LEU A 294 -0.21 -1.81 19.86
C LEU A 294 -0.36 -1.18 18.47
N CYS A 295 -1.55 -0.64 18.18
CA CYS A 295 -1.91 -0.13 16.83
C CYS A 295 -0.96 0.99 16.37
N ASP A 296 -0.46 1.83 17.27
CA ASP A 296 0.44 2.94 16.92
C ASP A 296 1.83 2.47 16.47
N GLN A 297 2.21 1.22 16.82
CA GLN A 297 3.45 0.56 16.41
C GLN A 297 3.22 -0.48 15.30
N CYS A 298 1.98 -0.63 14.83
CA CYS A 298 1.61 -1.65 13.85
C CYS A 298 1.87 -1.19 12.43
N GLU A 299 2.71 -1.90 11.70
CA GLU A 299 3.02 -1.60 10.29
C GLU A 299 1.85 -1.94 9.35
N LEU A 300 0.90 -2.77 9.81
CA LEU A 300 -0.30 -3.10 9.05
C LEU A 300 -1.43 -2.06 9.17
N ARG A 301 -1.22 -0.94 9.86
CA ARG A 301 -2.26 0.11 10.06
C ARG A 301 -2.98 0.53 8.79
N PRO A 302 -2.29 0.83 7.67
CA PRO A 302 -2.95 1.28 6.45
C PRO A 302 -3.94 0.26 5.92
N PHE A 303 -3.67 -1.02 6.17
CA PHE A 303 -4.46 -2.15 5.69
C PHE A 303 -5.51 -2.61 6.71
N CYS A 304 -5.46 -2.16 7.97
CA CYS A 304 -6.25 -2.74 9.04
C CYS A 304 -7.63 -2.07 9.18
N ARG A 305 -8.70 -2.84 8.91
CA ARG A 305 -10.09 -2.39 9.08
C ARG A 305 -10.39 -1.92 10.50
N TYR A 306 -10.00 -2.69 11.52
CA TYR A 306 -10.20 -2.35 12.92
C TYR A 306 -9.55 -1.00 13.29
N TYR A 307 -8.33 -0.76 12.81
CA TYR A 307 -7.67 0.53 13.03
C TYR A 307 -8.42 1.66 12.34
N ARG A 308 -8.84 1.47 11.10
CA ARG A 308 -9.59 2.44 10.30
C ARG A 308 -10.92 2.81 10.97
N GLU A 309 -11.70 1.83 11.40
CA GLU A 309 -12.99 2.06 12.07
C GLU A 309 -12.81 2.85 13.38
N ARG A 310 -11.80 2.49 14.18
CA ARG A 310 -11.45 3.18 15.41
C ARG A 310 -11.00 4.62 15.15
N GLU A 311 -10.14 4.84 14.15
CA GLU A 311 -9.62 6.16 13.81
C GLU A 311 -10.72 7.05 13.21
N SER A 312 -11.52 6.50 12.34
CA SER A 312 -12.68 7.20 11.76
C SER A 312 -13.67 7.63 12.84
N ALA A 313 -13.98 6.78 13.83
CA ALA A 313 -14.84 7.15 14.95
C ALA A 313 -14.21 8.28 15.79
N ARG A 314 -12.89 8.21 16.08
CA ARG A 314 -12.15 9.25 16.80
C ARG A 314 -12.20 10.61 16.07
N VAL A 315 -11.95 10.59 14.77
CA VAL A 315 -12.01 11.79 13.93
C VAL A 315 -13.43 12.34 13.84
N THR A 316 -14.42 11.47 13.74
CA THR A 316 -15.85 11.88 13.69
C THR A 316 -16.29 12.65 14.93
N LEU A 317 -15.78 12.32 16.10
CA LEU A 317 -16.11 12.99 17.37
C LEU A 317 -15.30 14.26 17.62
N SER A 318 -14.36 14.64 16.76
CA SER A 318 -13.56 15.84 16.94
C SER A 318 -14.30 17.10 16.48
N ASP A 319 -14.05 18.23 17.16
CA ASP A 319 -14.57 19.56 16.80
C ASP A 319 -13.68 20.31 15.80
N ASN A 320 -12.78 19.59 15.13
CA ASN A 320 -11.89 20.15 14.12
C ASN A 320 -12.68 20.73 12.93
N PRO A 321 -12.20 21.81 12.31
CA PRO A 321 -12.82 22.35 11.11
C PRO A 321 -12.85 21.30 9.99
N THR A 322 -13.88 21.39 9.15
CA THR A 322 -14.27 20.33 8.22
C THR A 322 -13.93 20.66 6.78
N ILE A 323 -13.54 19.62 6.00
CA ILE A 323 -13.38 19.73 4.55
C ILE A 323 -14.13 18.64 3.79
N ILE A 324 -14.49 18.95 2.55
CA ILE A 324 -14.74 17.98 1.47
C ILE A 324 -13.70 18.23 0.38
N ASP A 325 -13.14 17.14 -0.15
CA ASP A 325 -12.13 17.17 -1.24
C ASP A 325 -12.72 16.53 -2.50
N ILE A 326 -12.96 17.33 -3.53
CA ILE A 326 -13.47 16.84 -4.83
C ILE A 326 -12.37 16.92 -5.88
N PHE A 327 -12.33 15.95 -6.78
CA PHE A 327 -11.17 15.67 -7.62
C PHE A 327 -9.93 15.39 -6.77
N CYS A 328 -10.12 14.57 -5.73
CA CYS A 328 -9.15 14.39 -4.65
C CYS A 328 -7.89 13.63 -5.08
N GLY A 329 -7.94 12.89 -6.20
CA GLY A 329 -6.83 12.04 -6.63
C GLY A 329 -6.36 11.10 -5.54
N ALA A 330 -5.05 11.00 -5.35
CA ALA A 330 -4.43 10.22 -4.26
C ALA A 330 -4.58 10.87 -2.88
N GLY A 331 -5.09 12.11 -2.77
CA GLY A 331 -5.33 12.79 -1.50
C GLY A 331 -4.21 13.70 -1.00
N GLY A 332 -3.37 14.25 -1.88
CA GLY A 332 -2.29 15.14 -1.47
C GLY A 332 -2.78 16.40 -0.76
N SER A 333 -3.86 17.02 -1.25
CA SER A 333 -4.54 18.14 -0.58
C SER A 333 -5.09 17.73 0.78
N SER A 334 -5.86 16.64 0.83
CA SER A 334 -6.43 16.11 2.06
C SER A 334 -5.36 15.80 3.11
N GLU A 335 -4.21 15.21 2.73
CA GLU A 335 -3.09 14.94 3.65
C GLU A 335 -2.57 16.24 4.28
N GLY A 336 -2.41 17.31 3.50
CA GLY A 336 -1.98 18.60 4.00
C GLY A 336 -3.00 19.24 4.96
N PHE A 337 -4.28 19.15 4.64
CA PHE A 337 -5.35 19.65 5.51
C PHE A 337 -5.46 18.85 6.82
N VAL A 338 -5.33 17.52 6.76
CA VAL A 338 -5.29 16.65 7.95
C VAL A 338 -4.12 17.03 8.86
N ARG A 339 -2.92 17.27 8.30
CA ARG A 339 -1.74 17.73 9.05
C ARG A 339 -1.97 19.09 9.72
N ALA A 340 -2.73 19.97 9.10
CA ALA A 340 -3.13 21.25 9.69
C ALA A 340 -4.27 21.11 10.70
N GLY A 341 -4.77 19.92 10.98
CA GLY A 341 -5.80 19.62 11.96
C GLY A 341 -7.22 19.79 11.46
N PHE A 342 -7.46 19.60 10.16
CA PHE A 342 -8.82 19.53 9.60
C PHE A 342 -9.33 18.10 9.61
N LYS A 343 -10.64 17.97 9.60
CA LYS A 343 -11.40 16.72 9.48
C LYS A 343 -11.96 16.60 8.06
N VAL A 344 -11.61 15.57 7.36
CA VAL A 344 -12.19 15.27 6.04
C VAL A 344 -13.53 14.56 6.25
N LEU A 345 -14.61 15.16 5.77
CA LEU A 345 -15.96 14.57 5.82
C LEU A 345 -16.21 13.59 4.68
N GLY A 346 -15.65 13.86 3.51
CA GLY A 346 -15.78 13.02 2.34
C GLY A 346 -14.85 13.45 1.21
N ALA A 347 -14.66 12.56 0.24
CA ALA A 347 -13.82 12.77 -0.93
C ALA A 347 -14.45 12.17 -2.19
N VAL A 348 -14.16 12.74 -3.36
CA VAL A 348 -14.69 12.28 -4.65
C VAL A 348 -13.60 12.30 -5.71
N ASP A 349 -13.45 11.18 -6.42
CA ASP A 349 -12.67 11.09 -7.66
C ASP A 349 -13.25 10.00 -8.57
N SER A 350 -13.03 10.10 -9.86
CA SER A 350 -13.48 9.10 -10.83
C SER A 350 -12.43 8.02 -11.11
N ASP A 351 -11.17 8.23 -10.73
CA ASP A 351 -10.09 7.26 -10.92
C ASP A 351 -10.09 6.21 -9.80
N GLU A 352 -10.38 4.96 -10.16
CA GLU A 352 -10.48 3.84 -9.24
C GLU A 352 -9.18 3.62 -8.43
N MET A 353 -8.01 3.72 -9.08
CA MET A 353 -6.74 3.48 -8.41
C MET A 353 -6.37 4.64 -7.48
N ALA A 354 -6.70 5.87 -7.86
CA ALA A 354 -6.55 7.03 -6.99
C ALA A 354 -7.46 6.92 -5.76
N VAL A 355 -8.72 6.53 -5.92
CA VAL A 355 -9.65 6.29 -4.80
C VAL A 355 -9.18 5.17 -3.88
N LYS A 356 -8.63 4.08 -4.41
CA LYS A 356 -8.01 3.01 -3.59
C LYS A 356 -6.82 3.53 -2.81
N THR A 357 -5.95 4.32 -3.43
CA THR A 357 -4.84 5.00 -2.76
C THR A 357 -5.34 5.93 -1.67
N TYR A 358 -6.35 6.73 -1.97
CA TYR A 358 -6.96 7.63 -1.00
C TYR A 358 -7.49 6.89 0.22
N ARG A 359 -8.33 5.88 0.02
CA ARG A 359 -8.89 5.04 1.09
C ARG A 359 -7.80 4.38 1.93
N LEU A 360 -6.72 3.90 1.32
CA LEU A 360 -5.63 3.24 2.02
C LEU A 360 -4.90 4.18 2.99
N ASN A 361 -4.67 5.42 2.60
CA ASN A 361 -3.85 6.36 3.36
C ASN A 361 -4.65 7.26 4.30
N HIS A 362 -5.91 7.59 3.97
CA HIS A 362 -6.78 8.48 4.78
C HIS A 362 -7.74 7.67 5.67
N THR A 363 -7.16 6.91 6.61
CA THR A 363 -7.90 5.99 7.48
C THR A 363 -8.92 6.67 8.42
N GLY A 364 -8.84 7.98 8.60
CA GLY A 364 -9.82 8.78 9.36
C GLY A 364 -11.11 9.08 8.59
N VAL A 365 -11.17 8.81 7.28
CA VAL A 365 -12.35 9.00 6.44
C VAL A 365 -13.04 7.65 6.24
N PRO A 366 -14.35 7.52 6.58
CA PRO A 366 -15.09 6.28 6.30
C PRO A 366 -15.09 5.94 4.80
N ASP A 367 -14.95 4.66 4.47
CA ASP A 367 -14.87 4.19 3.07
C ASP A 367 -16.12 4.56 2.25
N ASP A 368 -17.30 4.55 2.87
CA ASP A 368 -18.59 4.94 2.29
C ASP A 368 -18.72 6.46 2.02
N ARG A 369 -17.76 7.25 2.46
CA ARG A 369 -17.66 8.69 2.21
C ARG A 369 -16.56 9.06 1.21
N VAL A 370 -15.87 8.08 0.66
CA VAL A 370 -14.89 8.25 -0.43
C VAL A 370 -15.49 7.65 -1.70
N PHE A 371 -16.01 8.52 -2.58
CA PHE A 371 -16.77 8.13 -3.76
C PHE A 371 -15.83 7.93 -4.96
N CYS A 372 -15.90 6.74 -5.56
CA CYS A 372 -15.30 6.46 -6.87
C CYS A 372 -16.36 6.73 -7.94
N GLN A 373 -16.54 7.99 -8.30
CA GLN A 373 -17.62 8.40 -9.19
C GLN A 373 -17.31 9.70 -9.91
N ASP A 374 -17.80 9.83 -11.14
CA ASP A 374 -17.75 11.09 -11.87
C ASP A 374 -18.63 12.13 -11.14
N ILE A 375 -18.06 13.29 -10.88
CA ILE A 375 -18.77 14.38 -10.17
C ILE A 375 -20.06 14.80 -10.89
N ARG A 376 -20.14 14.64 -12.21
CA ARG A 376 -21.30 14.97 -13.02
C ARG A 376 -22.51 14.09 -12.71
N THR A 377 -22.27 12.87 -12.25
CA THR A 377 -23.28 11.87 -11.92
C THR A 377 -23.55 11.75 -10.43
N LEU A 378 -22.70 12.36 -9.58
CA LEU A 378 -22.86 12.31 -8.13
C LEU A 378 -23.97 13.28 -7.66
N PRO A 379 -25.07 12.78 -7.06
CA PRO A 379 -26.09 13.65 -6.53
C PRO A 379 -25.56 14.55 -5.40
N VAL A 380 -25.61 15.86 -5.57
CA VAL A 380 -25.19 16.83 -4.54
C VAL A 380 -25.88 16.59 -3.18
N GLY A 381 -27.08 16.00 -3.18
CA GLY A 381 -27.78 15.59 -1.96
C GLY A 381 -26.99 14.60 -1.09
N MET A 382 -26.16 13.75 -1.69
CA MET A 382 -25.27 12.85 -0.94
C MET A 382 -24.20 13.62 -0.17
N LEU A 383 -23.56 14.61 -0.81
CA LEU A 383 -22.59 15.46 -0.16
C LEU A 383 -23.25 16.32 0.93
N LYS A 384 -24.45 16.86 0.68
CA LYS A 384 -25.24 17.59 1.71
C LYS A 384 -25.53 16.74 2.93
N LYS A 385 -25.88 15.46 2.73
CA LYS A 385 -26.12 14.52 3.83
C LYS A 385 -24.87 14.29 4.70
N ILE A 386 -23.70 14.22 4.08
CA ILE A 386 -22.41 14.05 4.79
C ILE A 386 -22.02 15.32 5.54
N VAL A 387 -22.20 16.49 4.92
CA VAL A 387 -21.89 17.80 5.52
C VAL A 387 -22.79 18.11 6.71
N GLY A 388 -24.05 17.73 6.65
CA GLY A 388 -25.06 18.15 7.63
C GLY A 388 -25.38 19.63 7.50
N ARG A 389 -25.03 20.45 8.51
CA ARG A 389 -25.41 21.88 8.55
C ARG A 389 -24.36 22.83 7.97
N ASN A 390 -23.07 22.59 8.25
CA ASN A 390 -22.02 23.57 7.96
C ASN A 390 -20.76 22.86 7.42
N LEU A 391 -20.25 23.33 6.30
CA LEU A 391 -18.95 22.96 5.75
C LEU A 391 -17.98 24.14 5.91
N ASP A 392 -16.81 23.88 6.48
CA ASP A 392 -15.82 24.94 6.63
C ASP A 392 -15.09 25.20 5.31
N VAL A 393 -14.61 24.14 4.64
CA VAL A 393 -13.84 24.28 3.39
C VAL A 393 -14.29 23.29 2.33
N LEU A 394 -14.45 23.74 1.10
CA LEU A 394 -14.49 22.91 -0.09
C LEU A 394 -13.14 23.03 -0.80
N VAL A 395 -12.47 21.90 -0.99
CA VAL A 395 -11.18 21.80 -1.69
C VAL A 395 -11.36 21.03 -2.99
N GLY A 396 -10.63 21.38 -4.04
CA GLY A 396 -10.62 20.57 -5.25
C GLY A 396 -9.59 20.98 -6.29
N SER A 397 -9.21 19.99 -7.13
CA SER A 397 -8.24 20.16 -8.21
C SER A 397 -8.83 19.64 -9.53
N PRO A 398 -9.77 20.38 -10.16
CA PRO A 398 -10.43 19.93 -11.38
C PRO A 398 -9.42 19.74 -12.52
N PRO A 399 -9.61 18.74 -13.40
CA PRO A 399 -8.70 18.45 -14.50
C PRO A 399 -8.53 19.65 -15.45
N CYS A 400 -7.30 19.82 -15.95
CA CYS A 400 -6.90 20.93 -16.82
C CYS A 400 -6.01 20.47 -17.99
N GLN A 401 -6.24 19.27 -18.50
CA GLN A 401 -5.32 18.63 -19.45
C GLN A 401 -5.08 19.41 -20.76
N GLY A 402 -6.01 20.27 -21.17
CA GLY A 402 -5.86 21.17 -22.32
C GLY A 402 -4.96 22.39 -22.06
N PHE A 403 -4.81 22.78 -20.80
CA PHE A 403 -4.12 24.01 -20.39
C PHE A 403 -2.68 23.77 -19.90
N SER A 404 -2.26 22.53 -19.74
CA SER A 404 -0.88 22.22 -19.35
C SER A 404 0.06 22.30 -20.56
N THR A 405 1.27 22.86 -20.37
CA THR A 405 2.31 22.92 -21.40
C THR A 405 2.64 21.56 -22.01
N ALA A 406 2.63 20.50 -21.22
CA ALA A 406 2.85 19.13 -21.67
C ALA A 406 1.63 18.61 -22.50
N GLY A 407 0.41 18.91 -22.09
CA GLY A 407 -0.80 18.59 -22.84
C GLY A 407 -0.90 19.34 -24.17
N PHE A 408 -0.53 20.61 -24.16
CA PHE A 408 -0.51 21.44 -25.36
C PHE A 408 0.53 20.98 -26.38
N ARG A 409 1.77 20.68 -25.96
CA ARG A 409 2.84 20.14 -26.81
C ARG A 409 2.44 18.80 -27.46
N SER A 410 1.84 17.88 -26.69
CA SER A 410 1.43 16.56 -27.20
C SER A 410 0.25 16.60 -28.18
N LYS A 411 -0.57 17.65 -28.15
CA LYS A 411 -1.78 17.80 -28.95
C LYS A 411 -1.60 18.76 -30.13
N LYS A 412 -0.57 19.61 -30.12
CA LYS A 412 -0.23 20.52 -31.25
C LYS A 412 0.08 19.77 -32.56
N THR A 413 0.39 18.47 -32.46
CA THR A 413 0.59 17.57 -33.60
C THR A 413 -0.73 17.01 -34.19
N ARG A 414 -1.89 17.21 -33.50
CA ARG A 414 -3.22 16.82 -34.00
C ARG A 414 -3.88 18.05 -34.60
N THR A 415 -4.03 18.07 -35.90
CA THR A 415 -4.80 19.10 -36.62
C THR A 415 -6.22 19.17 -36.08
N GLY A 416 -6.64 20.39 -35.59
CA GLY A 416 -8.01 20.66 -35.17
C GLY A 416 -8.32 20.53 -33.66
N TYR A 417 -7.36 20.22 -32.78
CA TYR A 417 -7.63 20.22 -31.35
C TYR A 417 -7.76 21.64 -30.77
N ARG A 418 -8.91 21.91 -30.16
CA ARG A 418 -9.15 23.11 -29.37
C ARG A 418 -9.34 22.75 -27.90
N PRO A 419 -8.64 23.40 -26.97
CA PRO A 419 -8.80 23.12 -25.53
C PRO A 419 -10.23 23.30 -25.00
N GLU A 420 -10.97 24.22 -25.61
CA GLU A 420 -12.37 24.52 -25.28
C GLU A 420 -13.35 23.37 -25.62
N ASP A 421 -13.00 22.48 -26.54
CA ASP A 421 -13.84 21.37 -27.00
C ASP A 421 -13.62 20.10 -26.11
N ASP A 422 -12.71 20.14 -25.12
CA ASP A 422 -12.44 19.02 -24.22
C ASP A 422 -13.35 19.12 -23.00
N ASP A 423 -14.36 18.26 -22.89
CA ASP A 423 -15.34 18.22 -21.77
C ASP A 423 -14.71 18.24 -20.39
N ARG A 424 -13.48 17.70 -20.25
CA ARG A 424 -12.76 17.69 -18.99
C ARG A 424 -12.37 19.09 -18.52
N ASN A 425 -12.21 20.02 -19.43
CA ASN A 425 -11.86 21.41 -19.11
C ASN A 425 -13.05 22.20 -18.56
N HIS A 426 -14.27 21.64 -18.58
CA HIS A 426 -15.49 22.20 -18.03
C HIS A 426 -15.85 21.67 -16.65
N LEU A 427 -15.10 20.68 -16.10
CA LEU A 427 -15.40 20.08 -14.79
C LEU A 427 -15.32 21.07 -13.62
N TRP A 428 -14.62 22.20 -13.77
CA TRP A 428 -14.63 23.29 -12.79
C TRP A 428 -16.04 23.88 -12.54
N GLU A 429 -16.94 23.81 -13.53
CA GLU A 429 -18.33 24.28 -13.38
C GLU A 429 -19.09 23.47 -12.34
N TRP A 430 -18.82 22.15 -12.26
CA TRP A 430 -19.39 21.28 -11.26
C TRP A 430 -18.82 21.54 -9.86
N MET A 431 -17.54 21.95 -9.78
CA MET A 431 -16.95 22.38 -8.53
C MET A 431 -17.62 23.66 -8.02
N VAL A 432 -17.85 24.65 -8.89
CA VAL A 432 -18.59 25.88 -8.53
C VAL A 432 -20.03 25.55 -8.16
N ALA A 433 -20.73 24.69 -8.92
CA ALA A 433 -22.09 24.28 -8.59
C ALA A 433 -22.16 23.60 -7.20
N THR A 434 -21.18 22.76 -6.88
CA THR A 434 -21.04 22.12 -5.57
C THR A 434 -20.81 23.18 -4.48
N ALA A 435 -19.94 24.16 -4.71
CA ALA A 435 -19.72 25.27 -3.77
C ALA A 435 -20.99 26.08 -3.50
N LEU A 436 -21.75 26.43 -4.56
CA LEU A 436 -23.01 27.16 -4.43
C LEU A 436 -24.09 26.36 -3.68
N ALA A 437 -24.07 25.03 -3.83
CA ALA A 437 -25.02 24.13 -3.18
C ALA A 437 -24.69 23.83 -1.72
N LEU A 438 -23.40 23.63 -1.38
CA LEU A 438 -22.92 23.31 -0.03
C LEU A 438 -22.63 24.55 0.80
N LYS A 439 -22.39 25.67 0.15
CA LYS A 439 -22.10 26.97 0.77
C LYS A 439 -20.98 26.92 1.82
N PRO A 440 -19.79 26.35 1.50
CA PRO A 440 -18.66 26.32 2.42
C PRO A 440 -18.26 27.74 2.85
N LYS A 441 -17.69 27.88 4.06
CA LYS A 441 -17.17 29.18 4.54
C LYS A 441 -16.00 29.64 3.68
N LEU A 442 -15.11 28.68 3.31
CA LEU A 442 -13.93 28.87 2.48
C LEU A 442 -13.94 27.90 1.30
N PHE A 443 -13.33 28.31 0.21
CA PHE A 443 -13.18 27.51 -1.01
C PHE A 443 -11.75 27.58 -1.51
N LEU A 444 -11.22 26.44 -1.97
CA LEU A 444 -9.90 26.32 -2.55
C LEU A 444 -9.95 25.49 -3.85
N MET A 445 -9.62 26.11 -4.96
CA MET A 445 -9.45 25.41 -6.24
C MET A 445 -7.99 25.52 -6.69
N GLU A 446 -7.34 24.38 -6.87
CA GLU A 446 -5.97 24.29 -7.43
C GLU A 446 -6.01 24.09 -8.93
N ASN A 447 -5.05 24.73 -9.64
CA ASN A 447 -4.83 24.45 -11.03
C ASN A 447 -3.42 24.86 -11.52
N VAL A 448 -3.10 24.52 -12.78
CA VAL A 448 -1.84 24.93 -13.42
C VAL A 448 -1.86 26.40 -13.83
N PRO A 449 -0.68 27.08 -13.91
CA PRO A 449 -0.59 28.49 -14.31
C PRO A 449 -1.21 28.79 -15.69
N GLY A 450 -1.19 27.84 -16.60
CA GLY A 450 -1.77 27.96 -17.94
C GLY A 450 -3.29 28.31 -17.94
N MET A 451 -4.00 27.99 -16.85
CA MET A 451 -5.41 28.34 -16.71
C MET A 451 -5.68 29.86 -16.60
N GLN A 452 -4.65 30.62 -16.20
CA GLN A 452 -4.71 32.10 -16.21
C GLN A 452 -4.49 32.68 -17.63
N SER A 453 -3.76 31.94 -18.48
CA SER A 453 -3.32 32.45 -19.78
C SER A 453 -4.31 32.15 -20.90
N VAL A 454 -5.14 31.10 -20.76
CA VAL A 454 -6.15 30.75 -21.75
C VAL A 454 -7.41 31.54 -21.48
N ARG A 455 -7.85 32.31 -22.50
CA ARG A 455 -9.03 33.18 -22.42
C ARG A 455 -10.11 32.67 -23.35
N ARG A 456 -11.36 32.86 -22.93
CA ARG A 456 -12.56 32.70 -23.74
C ARG A 456 -13.32 34.02 -23.59
N ASP A 457 -13.65 34.66 -24.72
CA ASP A 457 -14.36 35.95 -24.75
C ASP A 457 -13.68 37.00 -23.79
N ASP A 458 -12.34 37.13 -23.92
CA ASP A 458 -11.46 38.02 -23.10
C ASP A 458 -11.38 37.69 -21.60
N THR A 459 -12.09 36.70 -21.11
CA THR A 459 -12.09 36.27 -19.69
C THR A 459 -11.26 35.01 -19.50
N SER A 460 -10.34 35.00 -18.55
CA SER A 460 -9.62 33.76 -18.18
C SER A 460 -10.56 32.79 -17.43
N PHE A 461 -10.24 31.49 -17.45
CA PHE A 461 -11.05 30.50 -16.73
C PHE A 461 -11.11 30.77 -15.22
N LEU A 462 -10.01 31.23 -14.61
CA LEU A 462 -10.01 31.57 -13.18
C LEU A 462 -10.88 32.79 -12.89
N GLU A 463 -10.89 33.78 -13.77
CA GLU A 463 -11.79 34.95 -13.66
C GLU A 463 -13.26 34.52 -13.79
N ALA A 464 -13.59 33.60 -14.69
CA ALA A 464 -14.95 33.09 -14.84
C ALA A 464 -15.43 32.34 -13.59
N VAL A 465 -14.55 31.54 -12.96
CA VAL A 465 -14.84 30.86 -11.68
C VAL A 465 -15.07 31.91 -10.57
N ALA A 466 -14.17 32.90 -10.46
CA ALA A 466 -14.24 33.96 -9.47
C ALA A 466 -15.56 34.72 -9.60
N GLN A 467 -15.89 35.20 -10.78
CA GLN A 467 -17.13 35.94 -11.05
C GLN A 467 -18.38 35.14 -10.68
N ARG A 468 -18.44 33.84 -10.99
CA ARG A 468 -19.59 33.00 -10.61
C ARG A 468 -19.73 32.85 -9.08
N LEU A 469 -18.59 32.64 -8.37
CA LEU A 469 -18.60 32.56 -6.92
C LEU A 469 -19.00 33.86 -6.26
N GLU A 470 -18.54 35.01 -6.77
CA GLU A 470 -18.89 36.34 -6.27
C GLU A 470 -20.35 36.68 -6.52
N GLN A 471 -20.82 36.61 -7.75
CA GLN A 471 -22.16 37.03 -8.16
C GLN A 471 -23.27 36.14 -7.59
N LYS A 472 -23.06 34.79 -7.60
CA LYS A 472 -24.07 33.81 -7.21
C LYS A 472 -23.90 33.27 -5.80
N GLY A 473 -22.69 33.33 -5.24
CA GLY A 473 -22.34 32.71 -3.96
C GLY A 473 -22.07 33.70 -2.83
N GLY A 474 -21.89 35.00 -3.16
CA GLY A 474 -21.52 36.03 -2.19
C GLY A 474 -20.11 35.82 -1.61
N TYR A 475 -19.22 35.18 -2.36
CA TYR A 475 -17.82 35.03 -1.98
C TYR A 475 -17.02 36.29 -2.34
N ARG A 476 -15.93 36.52 -1.62
CA ARG A 476 -14.80 37.33 -2.06
C ARG A 476 -13.72 36.38 -2.55
N THR A 477 -13.03 36.73 -3.63
CA THR A 477 -12.05 35.85 -4.26
C THR A 477 -10.66 36.47 -4.35
N GLU A 478 -9.63 35.65 -4.32
CA GLU A 478 -8.24 36.01 -4.54
C GLU A 478 -7.50 34.86 -5.24
N VAL A 479 -6.62 35.18 -6.17
CA VAL A 479 -5.78 34.17 -6.86
C VAL A 479 -4.38 34.23 -6.29
N TRP A 480 -3.92 33.09 -5.74
CA TRP A 480 -2.55 32.90 -5.27
C TRP A 480 -1.73 32.11 -6.27
N ARG A 481 -0.63 32.66 -6.72
CA ARG A 481 0.37 31.91 -7.48
C ARG A 481 1.50 31.51 -6.52
N LEU A 482 1.64 30.21 -6.24
CA LEU A 482 2.56 29.69 -5.24
C LEU A 482 3.55 28.72 -5.89
N ASN A 483 4.83 28.82 -5.52
CA ASN A 483 5.85 27.82 -5.85
C ASN A 483 6.04 26.89 -4.65
N ALA A 484 5.86 25.58 -4.83
CA ALA A 484 5.99 24.60 -3.74
C ALA A 484 7.36 24.63 -3.06
N ALA A 485 8.43 24.93 -3.80
CA ALA A 485 9.80 25.06 -3.26
C ALA A 485 9.90 26.12 -2.15
N ALA A 486 9.15 27.23 -2.27
CA ALA A 486 9.14 28.29 -1.27
C ALA A 486 8.51 27.89 0.08
N PHE A 487 7.93 26.71 0.15
CA PHE A 487 7.32 26.13 1.36
C PHE A 487 8.07 24.90 1.89
N GLY A 488 9.25 24.59 1.33
CA GLY A 488 10.07 23.46 1.74
C GLY A 488 9.76 22.14 1.02
N VAL A 489 9.02 22.16 -0.08
CA VAL A 489 8.88 21.02 -0.97
C VAL A 489 10.13 20.95 -1.86
N PRO A 490 10.83 19.81 -1.98
CA PRO A 490 12.05 19.69 -2.80
C PRO A 490 11.71 19.62 -4.31
N GLN A 491 10.80 20.51 -4.74
CA GLN A 491 10.32 20.57 -6.12
C GLN A 491 9.94 21.99 -6.54
N ASP A 492 10.48 22.45 -7.66
CA ASP A 492 10.08 23.68 -8.32
C ASP A 492 8.75 23.45 -9.07
N ARG A 493 7.63 23.66 -8.34
CA ARG A 493 6.26 23.39 -8.81
C ARG A 493 5.37 24.61 -8.56
N ILE A 494 5.11 25.37 -9.62
CA ILE A 494 4.19 26.51 -9.53
C ILE A 494 2.78 26.06 -9.80
N ARG A 495 1.85 26.51 -8.93
CA ARG A 495 0.40 26.31 -9.06
C ARG A 495 -0.34 27.60 -8.76
N CYS A 496 -1.52 27.72 -9.37
CA CYS A 496 -2.48 28.76 -9.10
C CYS A 496 -3.58 28.22 -8.20
N PHE A 497 -3.90 28.97 -7.18
CA PHE A 497 -4.97 28.66 -6.23
C PHE A 497 -5.99 29.78 -6.25
N LEU A 498 -7.23 29.47 -6.63
CA LEU A 498 -8.34 30.38 -6.41
C LEU A 498 -8.88 30.14 -4.99
N VAL A 499 -8.72 31.13 -4.16
CA VAL A 499 -9.22 31.17 -2.79
C VAL A 499 -10.46 32.02 -2.73
N ALA A 500 -11.53 31.50 -2.12
CA ALA A 500 -12.74 32.28 -1.92
C ALA A 500 -13.24 32.17 -0.47
N SER A 501 -13.83 33.26 0.03
CA SER A 501 -14.32 33.38 1.41
C SER A 501 -15.69 34.03 1.47
N ARG A 502 -16.61 33.45 2.27
CA ARG A 502 -17.87 34.02 2.68
C ARG A 502 -17.79 34.67 4.08
N LEU A 503 -16.62 34.52 4.71
CA LEU A 503 -16.38 35.12 6.02
C LEU A 503 -16.04 36.61 5.89
N PRO A 504 -16.14 37.40 6.96
CA PRO A 504 -15.69 38.81 6.98
C PRO A 504 -14.20 38.96 6.64
N LEU A 505 -13.40 37.91 6.86
CA LEU A 505 -11.95 37.88 6.60
C LEU A 505 -11.62 37.00 5.40
N MET A 506 -10.65 37.43 4.58
CA MET A 506 -9.98 36.57 3.62
C MET A 506 -8.83 35.84 4.30
N PRO A 507 -8.54 34.57 3.94
CA PRO A 507 -7.32 33.93 4.36
C PRO A 507 -6.10 34.72 3.87
N ALA A 508 -5.12 34.91 4.73
CA ALA A 508 -3.86 35.54 4.33
C ALA A 508 -3.05 34.56 3.48
N ARG A 509 -2.39 35.06 2.45
CA ARG A 509 -1.45 34.25 1.68
C ARG A 509 -0.41 33.63 2.61
N PRO A 510 -0.12 32.29 2.52
CA PRO A 510 0.86 31.68 3.39
C PRO A 510 2.26 32.29 3.20
N ALA A 511 2.95 32.53 4.31
CA ALA A 511 4.30 33.07 4.30
C ALA A 511 5.27 32.05 3.68
N GLN A 512 6.18 32.51 2.84
CA GLN A 512 7.27 31.73 2.27
C GLN A 512 8.40 31.64 3.30
N GLU A 513 8.85 30.43 3.57
CA GLU A 513 9.97 30.18 4.50
C GLU A 513 11.27 29.89 3.77
N TYR A 514 11.21 29.50 2.50
CA TYR A 514 12.34 29.07 1.67
C TYR A 514 12.44 29.91 0.41
N GLN A 515 13.65 29.97 -0.14
CA GLN A 515 13.91 30.73 -1.37
C GLN A 515 13.12 30.14 -2.55
N ASP A 516 12.49 31.02 -3.31
CA ASP A 516 11.97 30.69 -4.63
C ASP A 516 13.14 30.81 -5.64
N MET A 517 13.67 29.68 -6.08
CA MET A 517 14.82 29.63 -7.01
C MET A 517 14.61 30.37 -8.34
N ARG A 518 13.36 30.72 -8.66
CA ARG A 518 13.05 31.56 -9.83
C ARG A 518 13.10 33.06 -9.56
N ARG A 519 13.15 33.43 -8.30
CA ARG A 519 13.24 34.82 -7.83
C ARG A 519 14.16 34.92 -6.61
N PRO A 520 15.43 34.51 -6.75
CA PRO A 520 16.37 34.44 -5.62
C PRO A 520 16.62 35.80 -4.99
N ASP A 521 16.43 36.88 -5.73
CA ASP A 521 16.78 38.27 -5.29
C ASP A 521 15.66 38.90 -4.43
N LEU A 522 14.49 38.29 -4.31
CA LEU A 522 13.33 38.90 -3.64
C LEU A 522 13.20 38.59 -2.14
N ASP A 523 14.00 37.65 -1.62
CA ASP A 523 13.85 37.21 -0.22
C ASP A 523 15.20 36.79 0.37
N LEU A 524 15.98 37.75 0.78
CA LEU A 524 17.34 37.56 1.33
C LEU A 524 17.34 36.87 2.70
N ASP A 525 16.19 36.89 3.42
CA ASP A 525 16.05 36.30 4.74
C ASP A 525 15.47 34.87 4.68
N ALA A 526 15.06 34.39 3.50
CA ALA A 526 14.50 33.05 3.35
C ALA A 526 15.59 31.98 3.46
N LEU A 527 15.21 30.82 4.04
CA LEU A 527 16.06 29.65 4.09
C LEU A 527 16.37 29.13 2.68
N PRO A 528 17.55 28.53 2.44
CA PRO A 528 17.83 27.89 1.16
C PRO A 528 16.75 26.86 0.79
N ALA A 529 16.40 26.79 -0.50
CA ALA A 529 15.47 25.79 -0.98
C ALA A 529 15.99 24.36 -0.72
N ILE A 530 15.10 23.44 -0.39
CA ILE A 530 15.45 22.04 -0.09
C ILE A 530 15.91 21.33 -1.37
N GLY A 531 17.14 20.80 -1.36
CA GLY A 531 17.72 20.03 -2.45
C GLY A 531 17.26 18.58 -2.50
N LEU A 532 17.55 17.91 -3.61
CA LEU A 532 17.29 16.47 -3.73
C LEU A 532 18.17 15.66 -2.78
N ASP A 533 19.42 16.11 -2.50
CA ASP A 533 20.29 15.47 -1.53
C ASP A 533 19.66 15.38 -0.15
N GLU A 534 18.97 16.43 0.30
CA GLU A 534 18.26 16.42 1.58
C GLU A 534 17.01 15.53 1.56
N ALA A 535 16.38 15.36 0.40
CA ALA A 535 15.11 14.66 0.29
C ALA A 535 15.24 13.14 0.11
N ILE A 536 16.28 12.67 -0.60
CA ILE A 536 16.32 11.28 -1.08
C ILE A 536 17.65 10.54 -0.81
N PHE A 537 18.74 11.18 -0.35
CA PHE A 537 20.05 10.51 -0.27
C PHE A 537 20.22 9.59 0.95
N ASP A 538 19.26 9.53 1.86
CA ASP A 538 19.21 8.51 2.90
C ASP A 538 18.57 7.19 2.41
N LEU A 539 17.92 7.20 1.24
CA LEU A 539 17.34 5.99 0.66
C LEU A 539 18.44 5.07 0.10
N PRO A 540 18.28 3.73 0.20
CA PRO A 540 19.29 2.81 -0.28
C PRO A 540 19.49 2.95 -1.80
N PRO A 541 20.73 2.79 -2.31
CA PRO A 541 20.98 2.83 -3.75
C PRO A 541 20.24 1.71 -4.47
N ARG A 542 19.88 1.95 -5.74
CA ARG A 542 19.17 1.00 -6.60
C ARG A 542 19.74 1.01 -8.01
N ASP A 543 19.66 -0.15 -8.65
CA ASP A 543 19.89 -0.25 -10.08
C ASP A 543 18.61 -0.09 -10.89
N ALA A 544 18.76 0.13 -12.19
CA ALA A 544 17.63 0.23 -13.10
C ALA A 544 16.86 -1.11 -13.15
N GLY A 545 15.53 -1.06 -13.02
CA GLY A 545 14.67 -2.23 -13.03
C GLY A 545 14.60 -2.99 -11.71
N THR A 546 15.28 -2.53 -10.65
CA THR A 546 15.32 -3.19 -9.33
C THR A 546 14.41 -2.54 -8.30
N GLY A 547 14.34 -3.17 -7.14
CA GLY A 547 13.52 -2.77 -6.00
C GLY A 547 12.26 -3.61 -5.85
N VAL A 548 11.73 -3.62 -4.64
CA VAL A 548 10.53 -4.38 -4.25
C VAL A 548 9.44 -3.47 -3.71
N ALA A 549 8.21 -3.96 -3.67
CA ALA A 549 7.07 -3.20 -3.19
C ALA A 549 7.19 -2.82 -1.70
N VAL A 550 7.81 -3.67 -0.91
CA VAL A 550 8.09 -3.44 0.51
C VAL A 550 9.36 -4.18 0.91
N GLU A 551 10.20 -3.56 1.71
CA GLU A 551 11.44 -4.15 2.23
C GLU A 551 11.71 -3.66 3.66
N SER A 552 12.57 -4.38 4.39
CA SER A 552 13.08 -3.93 5.67
C SER A 552 14.15 -2.85 5.45
N TRP A 553 14.02 -1.75 6.19
CA TRP A 553 14.96 -0.65 6.07
C TRP A 553 15.13 0.11 7.38
N THR A 554 16.38 0.36 7.73
CA THR A 554 16.74 1.24 8.84
C THR A 554 17.59 2.37 8.28
N PRO A 555 17.16 3.62 8.38
CA PRO A 555 17.97 4.76 7.93
C PRO A 555 19.25 4.84 8.74
N THR A 556 20.35 5.05 8.04
CA THR A 556 21.69 5.17 8.63
C THR A 556 22.30 6.55 8.45
N THR A 557 21.54 7.51 7.91
CA THR A 557 22.10 8.84 7.60
C THR A 557 22.48 9.60 8.86
N GLU A 558 23.71 10.11 8.90
CA GLU A 558 24.22 11.06 9.91
C GLU A 558 24.05 12.52 9.46
N ASP A 559 23.69 12.78 8.20
CA ASP A 559 23.51 14.14 7.68
C ASP A 559 22.37 14.85 8.42
N SER A 560 22.73 15.91 9.12
CA SER A 560 21.79 16.70 9.92
C SER A 560 20.76 17.45 9.08
N ARG A 561 21.08 17.78 7.81
CA ARG A 561 20.18 18.47 6.87
C ARG A 561 19.04 17.51 6.48
N ILE A 562 19.38 16.27 6.11
CA ILE A 562 18.42 15.21 5.78
C ILE A 562 17.51 14.96 6.98
N ARG A 563 18.07 14.70 8.17
CA ARG A 563 17.28 14.46 9.38
C ARG A 563 16.32 15.61 9.69
N ARG A 564 16.80 16.87 9.54
CA ARG A 564 15.98 18.07 9.75
C ARG A 564 14.81 18.12 8.77
N TYR A 565 15.07 17.91 7.47
CA TYR A 565 14.02 17.88 6.45
C TYR A 565 12.95 16.82 6.75
N LEU A 566 13.40 15.58 6.94
CA LEU A 566 12.50 14.44 7.17
C LEU A 566 11.64 14.60 8.44
N SER A 567 12.21 15.17 9.50
CA SER A 567 11.54 15.42 10.76
C SER A 567 10.60 16.64 10.68
N LYS A 568 11.08 17.80 10.19
CA LYS A 568 10.32 19.04 10.12
C LYS A 568 9.02 18.86 9.35
N PHE A 569 9.05 18.14 8.24
CA PHE A 569 7.90 17.95 7.37
C PHE A 569 7.18 16.61 7.59
N GLY A 570 7.57 15.82 8.59
CA GLY A 570 6.94 14.54 8.89
C GLY A 570 7.01 13.54 7.72
N ILE A 571 8.07 13.63 6.89
CA ILE A 571 8.28 12.73 5.75
C ILE A 571 8.61 11.33 6.27
N ARG A 572 9.50 11.25 7.26
CA ARG A 572 9.83 9.99 7.92
C ARG A 572 8.86 9.71 9.05
N ARG A 573 8.17 8.57 8.98
CA ARG A 573 7.43 8.00 10.10
C ARG A 573 8.26 6.89 10.74
N PRO A 574 8.16 6.67 12.06
CA PRO A 574 8.78 5.51 12.69
C PRO A 574 8.23 4.23 12.05
N SER A 575 9.01 3.61 11.20
CA SER A 575 8.71 2.36 10.51
C SER A 575 10.00 1.64 10.19
N ARG A 576 9.97 0.30 10.23
CA ARG A 576 11.05 -0.56 9.78
C ARG A 576 10.89 -0.97 8.32
N LEU A 577 9.86 -0.45 7.66
CA LEU A 577 9.53 -0.77 6.29
C LEU A 577 9.77 0.42 5.36
N LEU A 578 10.29 0.14 4.19
CA LEU A 578 10.36 1.03 3.06
C LEU A 578 9.41 0.52 1.97
N PHE A 579 8.43 1.35 1.61
CA PHE A 579 7.44 1.01 0.59
C PHE A 579 7.82 1.59 -0.77
N GLN A 580 7.69 0.77 -1.82
CA GLN A 580 7.70 1.21 -3.22
C GLN A 580 8.98 1.96 -3.64
N HIS A 581 10.13 1.57 -3.09
CA HIS A 581 11.41 2.06 -3.57
C HIS A 581 11.85 1.25 -4.79
N THR A 582 11.03 1.32 -5.84
CA THR A 582 11.18 0.56 -7.09
C THR A 582 11.58 1.49 -8.23
N VAL A 583 12.55 1.07 -9.01
CA VAL A 583 13.03 1.75 -10.21
C VAL A 583 12.49 1.03 -11.44
N ARG A 584 12.08 1.80 -12.45
CA ARG A 584 11.65 1.23 -13.72
C ARG A 584 12.83 0.60 -14.47
N TYR A 585 12.51 -0.37 -15.31
CA TYR A 585 13.45 -0.86 -16.29
C TYR A 585 13.81 0.25 -17.30
N HIS A 586 15.08 0.36 -17.64
CA HIS A 586 15.60 1.20 -18.70
C HIS A 586 16.32 0.32 -19.74
N ASN A 587 16.18 0.68 -20.99
CA ASN A 587 16.90 -0.04 -22.01
C ASN A 587 18.41 0.30 -21.95
N PRO A 588 19.30 -0.63 -22.31
CA PRO A 588 20.75 -0.43 -22.21
C PRO A 588 21.27 0.84 -22.86
N ARG A 589 20.70 1.23 -23.98
CA ARG A 589 21.03 2.46 -24.70
C ARG A 589 20.67 3.72 -23.90
N ASP A 590 19.54 3.72 -23.16
CA ASP A 590 19.20 4.83 -22.27
C ASP A 590 20.17 4.91 -21.09
N LEU A 591 20.60 3.74 -20.55
CA LEU A 591 21.57 3.68 -19.46
C LEU A 591 22.95 4.20 -19.88
N GLU A 592 23.39 3.86 -21.10
CA GLU A 592 24.62 4.42 -21.69
C GLU A 592 24.55 5.94 -21.78
N LEU A 593 23.42 6.46 -22.29
CA LEU A 593 23.17 7.89 -22.35
C LEU A 593 23.19 8.51 -20.94
N TYR A 594 22.51 7.90 -19.97
CA TYR A 594 22.50 8.40 -18.59
C TYR A 594 23.89 8.46 -17.97
N ALA A 595 24.75 7.51 -18.27
CA ALA A 595 26.14 7.50 -17.76
C ALA A 595 26.97 8.68 -18.25
N LEU A 596 26.71 9.16 -19.46
CA LEU A 596 27.41 10.31 -20.05
C LEU A 596 26.94 11.67 -19.51
N LEU A 597 25.67 11.76 -19.10
CA LEU A 597 25.08 13.03 -18.68
C LEU A 597 25.61 13.50 -17.32
N ARG A 598 25.94 14.80 -17.23
CA ARG A 598 26.32 15.46 -15.97
C ARG A 598 25.14 16.27 -15.40
N PRO A 599 25.07 16.43 -14.07
CA PRO A 599 24.00 17.20 -13.44
C PRO A 599 23.97 18.67 -13.91
N GLY A 600 22.81 19.10 -14.41
CA GLY A 600 22.58 20.50 -14.82
C GLY A 600 23.15 20.89 -16.16
N GLU A 601 23.78 19.97 -16.91
CA GLU A 601 24.24 20.23 -18.26
C GLU A 601 23.15 19.95 -19.30
N ASP A 602 23.22 20.67 -20.42
CA ASP A 602 22.38 20.41 -21.58
C ASP A 602 22.80 19.09 -22.24
N SER A 603 21.88 18.13 -22.23
CA SER A 603 22.13 16.80 -22.76
C SER A 603 22.41 16.81 -24.27
N ILE A 604 21.80 17.72 -25.02
CA ILE A 604 21.96 17.80 -26.50
C ILE A 604 23.40 18.21 -26.81
N HIS A 605 23.83 19.30 -26.20
CA HIS A 605 25.18 19.83 -26.42
C HIS A 605 26.25 18.83 -25.98
N LEU A 606 26.06 18.20 -24.82
CA LEU A 606 26.99 17.20 -24.31
C LEU A 606 27.12 15.99 -25.24
N LEU A 607 26.00 15.45 -25.76
CA LEU A 607 26.02 14.31 -26.67
C LEU A 607 26.64 14.66 -28.03
N GLU A 608 26.46 15.88 -28.49
CA GLU A 608 27.14 16.38 -29.70
C GLU A 608 28.67 16.46 -29.48
N GLN A 609 29.11 16.99 -28.35
CA GLN A 609 30.53 17.03 -27.99
C GLN A 609 31.19 15.64 -27.90
N HIS A 610 30.44 14.64 -27.41
CA HIS A 610 30.91 13.27 -27.33
C HIS A 610 30.71 12.45 -28.62
N GLY A 611 30.16 13.04 -29.70
CA GLY A 611 29.87 12.34 -30.93
C GLY A 611 28.80 11.25 -30.80
N ARG A 612 27.95 11.32 -29.75
CA ARG A 612 26.95 10.30 -29.40
C ARG A 612 25.51 10.76 -29.65
N SER A 613 25.29 11.60 -30.65
CA SER A 613 23.95 12.02 -31.08
C SER A 613 23.05 10.85 -31.48
N ASP A 614 23.65 9.68 -31.79
CA ASP A 614 22.97 8.41 -32.07
C ASP A 614 22.12 7.92 -30.89
N LEU A 615 22.45 8.26 -29.64
CA LEU A 615 21.72 7.87 -28.44
C LEU A 615 20.38 8.63 -28.29
N MET A 616 20.19 9.74 -28.95
CA MET A 616 18.96 10.53 -28.86
C MET A 616 17.82 9.92 -29.66
N ARG A 617 16.67 9.70 -29.00
CA ARG A 617 15.45 9.14 -29.61
C ARG A 617 14.39 10.20 -29.94
N TYR A 618 14.49 11.37 -29.35
CA TYR A 618 13.46 12.41 -29.47
C TYR A 618 13.83 13.44 -30.52
N ARG A 619 12.80 13.98 -31.18
CA ARG A 619 12.97 15.10 -32.10
C ARG A 619 13.41 16.34 -31.33
N ARG A 620 14.53 16.95 -31.76
CA ARG A 620 15.17 18.09 -31.12
C ARG A 620 14.32 19.36 -31.14
N ASP A 621 13.54 19.56 -32.21
CA ASP A 621 12.67 20.72 -32.42
C ASP A 621 11.44 20.75 -31.50
N VAL A 622 11.13 19.65 -30.81
CA VAL A 622 9.91 19.49 -29.96
C VAL A 622 10.25 19.21 -28.51
N PHE A 623 11.36 18.51 -28.24
CA PHE A 623 11.68 17.95 -26.93
C PHE A 623 13.13 18.25 -26.54
N ASP A 624 13.43 19.51 -26.22
CA ASP A 624 14.71 20.01 -25.74
C ASP A 624 14.99 19.66 -24.26
N ASP A 625 13.93 19.39 -23.48
CA ASP A 625 13.97 19.16 -22.03
C ASP A 625 14.00 17.67 -21.63
N LYS A 626 14.10 16.75 -22.60
CA LYS A 626 14.29 15.33 -22.39
C LYS A 626 15.75 15.02 -22.07
N TYR A 627 16.01 13.93 -21.36
CA TYR A 627 17.34 13.52 -20.92
C TYR A 627 18.04 14.54 -20.02
N ALA A 628 17.45 14.84 -18.87
CA ALA A 628 18.06 15.71 -17.89
C ALA A 628 18.49 14.94 -16.63
N ARG A 629 19.78 14.97 -16.31
CA ARG A 629 20.26 14.53 -15.00
C ARG A 629 19.99 15.63 -13.99
N LEU A 630 19.27 15.27 -12.93
CA LEU A 630 18.89 16.21 -11.87
C LEU A 630 20.10 16.63 -11.06
N ARG A 631 20.06 17.85 -10.50
CA ARG A 631 21.07 18.36 -9.57
C ARG A 631 20.70 17.97 -8.15
N ALA A 632 21.70 17.53 -7.37
CA ALA A 632 21.51 17.14 -5.97
C ALA A 632 21.19 18.36 -5.08
N ASP A 633 21.87 19.48 -5.30
CA ASP A 633 21.85 20.70 -4.49
C ASP A 633 20.63 21.62 -4.76
N ARG A 634 19.67 21.18 -5.57
CA ARG A 634 18.51 21.98 -5.95
C ARG A 634 17.19 21.18 -5.88
N PRO A 635 16.04 21.89 -5.76
CA PRO A 635 14.75 21.27 -5.95
C PRO A 635 14.62 20.59 -7.31
N CYS A 636 13.92 19.47 -7.36
CA CYS A 636 13.55 18.80 -8.59
C CYS A 636 12.65 19.69 -9.46
N LYS A 637 12.76 19.59 -10.77
CA LYS A 637 11.74 20.16 -11.66
C LYS A 637 10.37 19.51 -11.43
N THR A 638 9.31 20.19 -11.85
CA THR A 638 7.93 19.72 -11.65
C THR A 638 7.71 18.28 -12.13
N ILE A 639 7.38 17.36 -11.22
CA ILE A 639 6.94 16.00 -11.55
C ILE A 639 5.57 16.08 -12.22
N VAL A 640 5.46 15.49 -13.40
CA VAL A 640 4.25 15.48 -14.22
C VAL A 640 3.73 14.06 -14.42
N ALA A 641 2.42 13.88 -14.67
CA ALA A 641 1.80 12.57 -14.90
C ALA A 641 2.44 11.81 -16.09
N HIS A 642 2.98 12.51 -17.08
CA HIS A 642 3.70 11.91 -18.21
C HIS A 642 4.96 11.13 -17.81
N LEU A 643 5.50 11.32 -16.62
CA LEU A 643 6.60 10.52 -16.10
C LEU A 643 6.26 9.02 -16.06
N ALA A 644 4.97 8.68 -16.01
CA ALA A 644 4.49 7.30 -16.17
C ALA A 644 4.98 6.61 -17.45
N LYS A 645 5.14 7.37 -18.54
CA LYS A 645 5.56 6.85 -19.86
C LYS A 645 7.08 6.88 -20.04
N ASP A 646 7.75 7.88 -19.45
CA ASP A 646 9.12 8.21 -19.76
C ASP A 646 9.82 8.88 -18.57
N GLY A 647 10.88 8.23 -18.08
CA GLY A 647 11.69 8.70 -16.94
C GLY A 647 12.92 9.55 -17.34
N ASN A 648 13.17 9.72 -18.64
CA ASN A 648 14.43 10.26 -19.16
C ASN A 648 14.72 11.71 -18.74
N GLY A 649 13.68 12.48 -18.44
CA GLY A 649 13.84 13.83 -17.89
C GLY A 649 14.10 13.90 -16.39
N TYR A 650 14.14 12.76 -15.69
CA TYR A 650 14.26 12.69 -14.22
C TYR A 650 15.35 11.69 -13.81
N ILE A 651 16.52 11.80 -14.43
CA ILE A 651 17.66 10.94 -14.14
C ILE A 651 18.20 11.30 -12.74
N HIS A 652 18.42 10.28 -11.91
CA HIS A 652 18.91 10.43 -10.54
C HIS A 652 20.23 11.21 -10.51
N PRO A 653 20.47 12.10 -9.54
CA PRO A 653 21.67 12.96 -9.49
C PRO A 653 22.98 12.20 -9.57
N THR A 654 23.10 11.05 -8.90
CA THR A 654 24.35 10.29 -8.74
C THR A 654 24.30 8.86 -9.29
N GLN A 655 23.12 8.32 -9.62
CA GLN A 655 22.96 6.93 -10.09
C GLN A 655 22.52 6.89 -11.56
N VAL A 656 22.87 5.80 -12.26
CA VAL A 656 22.57 5.64 -13.71
C VAL A 656 21.18 5.05 -13.88
N ARG A 657 20.15 5.82 -13.51
CA ARG A 657 18.73 5.47 -13.57
C ARG A 657 17.83 6.70 -13.41
N SER A 658 16.54 6.57 -13.67
CA SER A 658 15.57 7.58 -13.27
C SER A 658 15.25 7.47 -11.77
N LEU A 659 14.51 8.44 -11.24
CA LEU A 659 13.99 8.38 -9.87
C LEU A 659 13.12 7.13 -9.67
N SER A 660 13.23 6.53 -8.48
CA SER A 660 12.27 5.53 -8.01
C SER A 660 10.93 6.18 -7.64
N LEU A 661 9.88 5.38 -7.50
CA LEU A 661 8.58 5.89 -7.08
C LEU A 661 8.64 6.52 -5.67
N ARG A 662 9.38 5.93 -4.73
CA ARG A 662 9.56 6.50 -3.38
C ARG A 662 10.31 7.82 -3.39
N GLU A 663 11.35 7.93 -4.19
CA GLU A 663 12.06 9.20 -4.39
C GLU A 663 11.12 10.27 -4.95
N GLY A 664 10.34 9.93 -5.98
CA GLY A 664 9.32 10.82 -6.52
C GLY A 664 8.27 11.22 -5.48
N ALA A 665 7.84 10.30 -4.63
CA ALA A 665 6.89 10.58 -3.55
C ALA A 665 7.46 11.57 -2.52
N ARG A 666 8.73 11.43 -2.14
CA ARG A 666 9.41 12.39 -1.25
C ARG A 666 9.62 13.75 -1.90
N VAL A 667 9.92 13.79 -3.19
CA VAL A 667 9.99 15.02 -3.99
C VAL A 667 8.65 15.77 -4.00
N GLN A 668 7.54 15.04 -3.97
CA GLN A 668 6.19 15.60 -3.79
C GLN A 668 5.80 15.80 -2.32
N SER A 669 6.72 15.60 -1.37
CA SER A 669 6.52 15.71 0.07
C SER A 669 5.51 14.74 0.69
N PHE A 670 5.25 13.59 0.06
CA PHE A 670 4.53 12.49 0.70
C PHE A 670 5.43 11.78 1.72
N HIS A 671 4.85 11.35 2.83
CA HIS A 671 5.60 10.60 3.85
C HIS A 671 5.90 9.15 3.43
N ASP A 672 6.91 8.53 4.03
CA ASP A 672 7.39 7.19 3.66
C ASP A 672 6.35 6.07 3.82
N GLY A 673 5.41 6.23 4.72
CA GLY A 673 4.29 5.28 4.88
C GLY A 673 3.12 5.52 3.92
N PHE A 674 3.19 6.48 3.01
CA PHE A 674 2.15 6.71 2.00
C PHE A 674 2.33 5.71 0.86
N VAL A 675 1.28 4.94 0.56
CA VAL A 675 1.32 3.84 -0.40
C VAL A 675 0.38 4.12 -1.56
N PHE A 676 0.89 4.03 -2.79
CA PHE A 676 0.12 4.24 -4.02
C PHE A 676 -0.39 2.91 -4.56
N CYS A 677 -1.67 2.82 -4.90
CA CYS A 677 -2.30 1.64 -5.50
C CYS A 677 -2.22 1.66 -7.04
N GLY A 678 -2.38 0.50 -7.65
CA GLY A 678 -2.41 0.31 -9.08
C GLY A 678 -1.05 -0.05 -9.68
N SER A 679 -1.01 -0.09 -11.02
CA SER A 679 0.21 -0.35 -11.78
C SER A 679 1.25 0.76 -11.59
N PRO A 680 2.53 0.54 -11.92
CA PRO A 680 3.54 1.59 -11.89
C PRO A 680 3.14 2.86 -12.66
N SER A 681 2.41 2.71 -13.76
CA SER A 681 1.89 3.84 -14.52
C SER A 681 0.84 4.63 -13.74
N ASP A 682 -0.11 3.93 -13.10
CA ASP A 682 -1.14 4.56 -12.27
C ASP A 682 -0.52 5.31 -11.09
N GLN A 683 0.48 4.71 -10.44
CA GLN A 683 1.19 5.31 -9.31
C GLN A 683 1.90 6.62 -9.70
N TRP A 684 2.58 6.66 -10.86
CA TRP A 684 3.23 7.87 -11.35
C TRP A 684 2.23 8.94 -11.81
N VAL A 685 1.09 8.53 -12.40
CA VAL A 685 0.00 9.47 -12.76
C VAL A 685 -0.57 10.13 -11.51
N GLN A 686 -0.89 9.35 -10.49
CA GLN A 686 -1.37 9.86 -9.20
C GLN A 686 -0.38 10.83 -8.57
N LEU A 687 0.90 10.46 -8.56
CA LEU A 687 1.97 11.28 -8.00
C LEU A 687 2.13 12.62 -8.76
N GLY A 688 2.13 12.58 -10.09
CA GLY A 688 2.29 13.78 -10.93
C GLY A 688 1.10 14.75 -10.84
N ASN A 689 -0.10 14.23 -10.61
CA ASN A 689 -1.32 15.02 -10.47
C ASN A 689 -1.48 15.62 -9.07
N ALA A 690 -0.83 15.07 -8.05
CA ALA A 690 -1.04 15.48 -6.67
C ALA A 690 -0.59 16.92 -6.37
N VAL A 691 -1.33 17.58 -5.48
CA VAL A 691 -0.85 18.75 -4.76
C VAL A 691 0.11 18.28 -3.66
N PRO A 692 1.33 18.86 -3.54
CA PRO A 692 2.25 18.46 -2.50
C PRO A 692 1.65 18.68 -1.10
N PRO A 693 1.64 17.65 -0.22
CA PRO A 693 1.07 17.75 1.13
C PRO A 693 1.61 18.91 1.98
N VAL A 694 2.91 19.21 1.89
CA VAL A 694 3.52 20.33 2.63
C VAL A 694 3.02 21.69 2.14
N LEU A 695 2.82 21.88 0.84
CA LEU A 695 2.22 23.10 0.30
C LEU A 695 0.75 23.21 0.73
N ALA A 696 -0.01 22.12 0.63
CA ALA A 696 -1.40 22.08 1.06
C ALA A 696 -1.53 22.36 2.57
N GLU A 697 -0.61 21.86 3.39
CA GLU A 697 -0.55 22.17 4.84
C GLU A 697 -0.34 23.66 5.12
N ALA A 698 0.57 24.33 4.38
CA ALA A 698 0.81 25.76 4.53
C ALA A 698 -0.45 26.58 4.22
N ILE A 699 -1.18 26.24 3.16
CA ILE A 699 -2.47 26.84 2.80
C ILE A 699 -3.52 26.57 3.90
N ALA A 700 -3.64 25.30 4.32
CA ALA A 700 -4.61 24.88 5.32
C ALA A 700 -4.39 25.59 6.68
N ARG A 701 -3.15 25.80 7.10
CA ARG A 701 -2.82 26.57 8.32
C ARG A 701 -3.29 28.01 8.23
N SER A 702 -3.22 28.63 7.04
CA SER A 702 -3.78 29.96 6.83
C SER A 702 -5.31 29.95 6.95
N PHE A 703 -5.97 28.98 6.34
CA PHE A 703 -7.42 28.79 6.43
C PHE A 703 -7.88 28.59 7.88
N ARG A 704 -7.17 27.74 8.63
CA ARG A 704 -7.46 27.48 10.04
C ARG A 704 -7.36 28.75 10.90
N ARG A 705 -6.32 29.58 10.68
CA ARG A 705 -6.22 30.88 11.37
C ARG A 705 -7.39 31.81 11.08
N THR A 706 -7.87 31.80 9.84
CA THR A 706 -9.04 32.62 9.45
C THR A 706 -10.32 32.12 10.10
N LEU A 707 -10.57 30.81 10.08
CA LEU A 707 -11.74 30.21 10.73
C LEU A 707 -11.78 30.45 12.25
N ASN A 708 -10.62 30.48 12.92
CA ASN A 708 -10.54 30.73 14.36
C ASN A 708 -10.75 32.19 14.73
N ARG A 709 -10.70 33.13 13.77
CA ARG A 709 -10.88 34.58 13.98
C ARG A 709 -12.23 35.07 13.51
N SER A 710 -13.00 34.25 12.84
CA SER A 710 -14.34 34.53 12.31
C SER A 710 -15.43 33.87 13.14
#